data_264e004cba206736efa79a9fd26b1fe9
#
_entry.id   264e004cba206736efa79a9fd26b1fe9
#
_cell.length_a   1.000
_cell.length_b   1.000
_cell.length_c   1.000
_cell.angle_alpha   90.00
_cell.angle_beta   90.00
_cell.angle_gamma   90.00
#
_symmetry.space_group_name_H-M   'P 1'
#
loop_
_entity.id
_entity.type
_entity.pdbx_description
1 polymer ?
#
loop_
_entity_poly.entity_id
_entity_poly.type
_entity_poly.pdbx_seq_one_letter_code
_entity_poly.pdbx_strand_id
1 'polypeptide(L)'
;MSIDVTTEKRFEQDIETFMLSIEGGYTKTTDTYDANCGLYVDTLIKFIQNTQPKEWARFENANKVNPINKFIQAFNLACDEYGLLHILRYGFKHRGITFRVCYFKPESSLNQVAMANYEANIINCNRQWYYSSDCKNSVDMVLVVNGIPVFAFELKNQYTGQTVDNAKRQWMYDRDPREICFQFNKRILTYFCIDHTEVWMATKLAGKDTFFLPFNQGSNGAGNDGGKGNPANLDGYPTAYLWEQVFQKDSMMDILQRFIHLNKGDNKKKHSIIFPRYHQLDVVRKLIADVSKNGSGKNYLIQHSAGSGKSNSIAWTTYRLASLHNKDNKPIFSSVIVITDRTVLDAQLQATISSFDHTVGAIETIGEGKNSKDLRDAINDGIRIIVTTLQKFPVIYQEVDKKKGRNFAIIVDEAHSSQTGSSALKLKTALADTEAALREYAEIEGKAEEELDPDDKLLQEMINHGKHKNLSFFAFTATPKDKTLEIFGTEYADGSFHPFHIYSMRQAIEEGFILDVLQNYMTYKTCFEIANSTPDNPEVPASKASKVIKNFQQLHPYNISQKAKIIVETFRETTKEKIGGNGKMMVVTSSRLAAVRYYHEVKRYIEQMKYNDIDILVAFSGAIKDEDEEYTEAKLNVRKDGSHISENQTKAEFHDNFNVLIVAEKYQTGFDEPLLHTMIVDKKLKGVKAVQTLSRLNRTCNGKYDTFILDFINTKEDIIEAFQPFYQETYLEHEVNVDLIYQVQNSLRGFAIYSDTEISAFSKEYFQTKGQNERAMGRMTSILKPIADRYNAKTVDERYQFRRDIRKFVKWYSYISQVVRMFDKELHQEFIFCSYLIKLLPAEKIEMIDIESKLKLEYYKLQKTFEGAITLEEKKGSYAGGDTIGGKGENKKTPLDEIIEKINEKYKGLFGDADRVLIVSLQDKLMKNDELKKIVKTTEPKIFNDIFPKIFNNVAQESYMQSQEAYISLFQDITKYNTIMQVLADYVYAQMRK
;
A
#
# COMPACT_ATOMS: atom_id res chain seq x y z
N MET A 1 -20.49 40.47 33.72
CA MET A 1 -21.46 39.60 33.10
C MET A 1 -20.80 38.23 32.98
N SER A 2 -21.38 37.20 33.61
CA SER A 2 -20.89 35.82 33.38
C SER A 2 -21.19 35.45 31.93
N ILE A 3 -20.14 35.15 31.18
CA ILE A 3 -20.30 34.67 29.81
C ILE A 3 -20.96 33.28 29.92
N ASP A 4 -22.12 33.12 29.25
CA ASP A 4 -22.80 31.84 29.21
C ASP A 4 -21.92 30.78 28.57
N VAL A 5 -21.66 29.69 29.26
CA VAL A 5 -20.84 28.56 28.79
C VAL A 5 -21.37 27.92 27.50
N THR A 6 -22.62 28.17 27.13
CA THR A 6 -23.25 27.67 25.90
C THR A 6 -22.95 28.53 24.66
N THR A 7 -22.17 29.63 24.79
CA THR A 7 -21.91 30.55 23.68
C THR A 7 -20.60 30.22 22.94
N GLU A 8 -20.55 30.45 21.62
CA GLU A 8 -19.36 30.36 20.77
C GLU A 8 -18.25 31.25 21.32
N LYS A 9 -18.59 32.46 21.85
CA LYS A 9 -17.64 33.38 22.46
C LYS A 9 -16.88 32.80 23.65
N ARG A 10 -17.53 31.89 24.41
CA ARG A 10 -16.85 31.20 25.51
C ARG A 10 -15.79 30.25 25.01
N PHE A 11 -16.09 29.47 23.96
CA PHE A 11 -15.14 28.56 23.33
C PHE A 11 -13.90 29.29 22.77
N GLU A 12 -14.16 30.41 22.04
CA GLU A 12 -13.07 31.28 21.57
C GLU A 12 -12.19 31.81 22.73
N GLN A 13 -12.84 32.22 23.83
CA GLN A 13 -12.14 32.77 24.98
C GLN A 13 -11.28 31.72 25.70
N ASP A 14 -11.77 30.48 25.82
CA ASP A 14 -11.01 29.40 26.45
C ASP A 14 -9.76 29.07 25.64
N ILE A 15 -9.86 28.99 24.30
CA ILE A 15 -8.71 28.83 23.41
C ILE A 15 -7.75 30.00 23.54
N GLU A 16 -8.21 31.25 23.44
CA GLU A 16 -7.36 32.44 23.58
C GLU A 16 -6.64 32.46 24.93
N THR A 17 -7.32 32.09 26.02
CA THR A 17 -6.73 32.06 27.37
C THR A 17 -5.56 31.09 27.43
N PHE A 18 -5.68 29.91 26.88
CA PHE A 18 -4.57 28.96 26.81
C PHE A 18 -3.43 29.51 25.92
N MET A 19 -3.77 29.97 24.72
CA MET A 19 -2.78 30.44 23.76
C MET A 19 -1.94 31.61 24.33
N LEU A 20 -2.57 32.49 25.10
CA LEU A 20 -1.88 33.63 25.76
C LEU A 20 -1.17 33.25 27.07
N SER A 21 -1.32 32.00 27.53
CA SER A 21 -0.58 31.51 28.70
C SER A 21 0.91 31.32 28.40
N ILE A 22 1.71 31.09 29.46
CA ILE A 22 3.13 30.74 29.32
C ILE A 22 3.31 29.46 28.51
N GLU A 23 2.43 28.49 28.67
CA GLU A 23 2.46 27.21 27.96
C GLU A 23 2.12 27.37 26.47
N GLY A 24 1.11 28.18 26.14
CA GLY A 24 0.74 28.50 24.76
C GLY A 24 1.81 29.32 24.04
N GLY A 25 2.39 30.29 24.73
CA GLY A 25 3.54 31.09 24.27
C GLY A 25 3.22 32.21 23.28
N TYR A 26 1.96 32.63 23.19
CA TYR A 26 1.50 33.71 22.31
C TYR A 26 1.29 35.01 23.08
N THR A 27 1.24 36.09 22.33
CA THR A 27 0.84 37.40 22.83
C THR A 27 -0.34 37.95 22.00
N LYS A 28 -1.04 38.91 22.56
CA LYS A 28 -2.10 39.62 21.83
C LYS A 28 -1.47 40.74 21.02
N THR A 29 -1.84 40.95 19.78
CA THR A 29 -1.32 42.09 19.02
C THR A 29 -2.01 43.39 19.47
N THR A 30 -1.22 44.47 19.48
CA THR A 30 -1.72 45.86 19.62
C THR A 30 -1.72 46.60 18.28
N ASP A 31 -1.21 45.95 17.21
CA ASP A 31 -1.10 46.51 15.88
C ASP A 31 -2.42 46.37 15.11
N THR A 32 -2.61 47.24 14.13
CA THR A 32 -3.77 47.21 13.23
C THR A 32 -3.47 46.40 11.96
N TYR A 33 -4.36 45.47 11.60
CA TYR A 33 -4.23 44.73 10.38
C TYR A 33 -4.51 45.61 9.16
N ASP A 34 -3.61 45.62 8.19
CA ASP A 34 -3.79 46.29 6.91
C ASP A 34 -4.27 45.26 5.86
N ALA A 35 -5.55 45.28 5.56
CA ALA A 35 -6.17 44.37 4.58
C ALA A 35 -5.61 44.53 3.15
N ASN A 36 -5.10 45.72 2.77
CA ASN A 36 -4.58 45.96 1.42
C ASN A 36 -3.26 45.17 1.17
N CYS A 37 -2.45 44.99 2.19
CA CYS A 37 -1.21 44.24 2.07
C CYS A 37 -1.28 42.89 2.78
N GLY A 38 -2.30 42.63 3.57
CA GLY A 38 -2.50 41.38 4.29
C GLY A 38 -1.57 41.16 5.47
N LEU A 39 -1.19 42.24 6.19
CA LEU A 39 -0.15 42.19 7.23
C LEU A 39 -0.50 43.06 8.41
N TYR A 40 0.09 42.75 9.58
CA TYR A 40 0.29 43.65 10.71
C TYR A 40 1.65 44.34 10.51
N VAL A 41 1.63 45.49 9.83
CA VAL A 41 2.82 46.13 9.25
C VAL A 41 3.81 46.56 10.36
N ASP A 42 3.32 47.22 11.40
CA ASP A 42 4.17 47.72 12.47
C ASP A 42 4.89 46.60 13.21
N THR A 43 4.19 45.45 13.41
CA THR A 43 4.77 44.25 14.02
C THR A 43 5.87 43.66 13.17
N LEU A 44 5.66 43.57 11.83
CA LEU A 44 6.65 43.02 10.90
C LEU A 44 7.91 43.92 10.86
N ILE A 45 7.72 45.21 10.73
CA ILE A 45 8.82 46.17 10.68
C ILE A 45 9.60 46.18 12.01
N LYS A 46 8.92 46.19 13.15
CA LYS A 46 9.55 46.06 14.48
C LYS A 46 10.41 44.80 14.59
N PHE A 47 9.91 43.64 14.13
CA PHE A 47 10.70 42.43 14.13
C PHE A 47 11.95 42.54 13.25
N ILE A 48 11.85 43.09 12.03
CA ILE A 48 12.99 43.26 11.12
C ILE A 48 14.02 44.22 11.72
N GLN A 49 13.58 45.35 12.25
CA GLN A 49 14.47 46.33 12.88
C GLN A 49 15.21 45.76 14.08
N ASN A 50 14.53 44.99 14.92
CA ASN A 50 15.13 44.41 16.12
C ASN A 50 16.14 43.30 15.81
N THR A 51 15.85 42.46 14.82
CA THR A 51 16.66 41.28 14.50
C THR A 51 17.70 41.51 13.43
N GLN A 52 17.53 42.53 12.57
CA GLN A 52 18.36 42.80 11.38
C GLN A 52 18.60 44.32 11.22
N PRO A 53 19.10 45.01 12.25
CA PRO A 53 19.24 46.48 12.22
C PRO A 53 20.21 46.98 11.13
N LYS A 54 21.27 46.23 10.82
CA LYS A 54 22.23 46.57 9.77
C LYS A 54 21.63 46.51 8.39
N GLU A 55 20.88 45.44 8.10
CA GLU A 55 20.16 45.22 6.85
C GLU A 55 19.07 46.26 6.65
N TRP A 56 18.33 46.55 7.70
CA TRP A 56 17.31 47.61 7.69
C TRP A 56 17.91 48.99 7.42
N ALA A 57 18.98 49.39 8.11
CA ALA A 57 19.63 50.68 7.89
C ALA A 57 20.15 50.84 6.45
N ARG A 58 20.71 49.76 5.86
CA ARG A 58 21.13 49.75 4.45
C ARG A 58 19.96 49.92 3.52
N PHE A 59 18.85 49.23 3.80
CA PHE A 59 17.63 49.33 3.00
C PHE A 59 16.98 50.68 3.07
N GLU A 60 16.88 51.27 4.29
CA GLU A 60 16.33 52.61 4.55
C GLU A 60 17.15 53.69 3.84
N ASN A 61 18.47 53.64 3.92
CA ASN A 61 19.39 54.54 3.22
C ASN A 61 19.23 54.48 1.67
N ALA A 62 18.97 53.28 1.14
CA ALA A 62 18.74 53.09 -0.28
C ALA A 62 17.33 53.53 -0.73
N ASN A 63 16.39 53.67 0.21
CA ASN A 63 14.98 53.94 -0.04
C ASN A 63 14.46 55.12 0.83
N LYS A 64 15.15 56.24 0.81
CA LYS A 64 14.88 57.39 1.65
C LYS A 64 13.43 57.89 1.70
N VAL A 65 12.64 57.62 0.65
CA VAL A 65 11.21 57.96 0.55
C VAL A 65 10.36 56.71 0.76
N ASN A 66 9.56 56.70 1.83
CA ASN A 66 8.64 55.61 2.22
C ASN A 66 9.30 54.22 2.27
N PRO A 67 10.33 54.02 3.08
CA PRO A 67 11.05 52.76 3.17
C PRO A 67 10.12 51.56 3.58
N ILE A 68 9.19 51.81 4.50
CA ILE A 68 8.22 50.80 4.95
C ILE A 68 7.38 50.30 3.76
N ASN A 69 6.74 51.16 3.01
CA ASN A 69 5.91 50.79 1.87
C ASN A 69 6.73 50.03 0.81
N LYS A 70 7.95 50.44 0.54
CA LYS A 70 8.87 49.74 -0.37
C LYS A 70 9.27 48.37 0.13
N PHE A 71 9.44 48.19 1.42
CA PHE A 71 9.71 46.90 2.03
C PHE A 71 8.51 45.94 1.84
N ILE A 72 7.29 46.43 2.14
CA ILE A 72 6.07 45.66 1.99
C ILE A 72 5.85 45.27 0.52
N GLN A 73 6.10 46.19 -0.43
CA GLN A 73 6.04 45.91 -1.87
C GLN A 73 7.05 44.81 -2.25
N ALA A 74 8.30 44.90 -1.79
CA ALA A 74 9.34 43.91 -2.04
C ALA A 74 8.99 42.52 -1.42
N PHE A 75 8.43 42.53 -0.21
CA PHE A 75 7.93 41.31 0.43
C PHE A 75 6.78 40.66 -0.36
N ASN A 76 5.79 41.46 -0.79
CA ASN A 76 4.66 40.94 -1.57
C ASN A 76 5.11 40.36 -2.91
N LEU A 77 6.02 41.04 -3.62
CA LEU A 77 6.59 40.51 -4.87
C LEU A 77 7.35 39.20 -4.64
N ALA A 78 8.11 39.11 -3.56
CA ALA A 78 8.77 37.86 -3.20
C ALA A 78 7.79 36.73 -2.87
N CYS A 79 6.66 37.03 -2.20
CA CYS A 79 5.59 36.06 -1.97
C CYS A 79 4.93 35.59 -3.27
N ASP A 80 4.77 36.48 -4.26
CA ASP A 80 4.25 36.13 -5.58
C ASP A 80 5.19 35.21 -6.38
N GLU A 81 6.51 35.41 -6.19
CA GLU A 81 7.53 34.63 -6.89
C GLU A 81 7.78 33.26 -6.23
N TYR A 82 8.03 33.23 -4.92
CA TYR A 82 8.47 32.05 -4.18
C TYR A 82 7.38 31.43 -3.31
N GLY A 83 6.36 32.18 -2.91
CA GLY A 83 5.33 31.81 -1.94
C GLY A 83 5.74 32.05 -0.50
N LEU A 84 4.76 32.25 0.39
CA LEU A 84 4.99 32.58 1.80
C LEU A 84 5.79 31.50 2.54
N LEU A 85 5.49 30.21 2.30
CA LEU A 85 6.20 29.11 2.98
C LEU A 85 7.71 29.17 2.75
N HIS A 86 8.14 29.46 1.53
CA HIS A 86 9.56 29.67 1.20
C HIS A 86 10.13 30.88 1.92
N ILE A 87 9.40 32.01 1.90
CA ILE A 87 9.84 33.26 2.53
C ILE A 87 9.99 33.10 4.07
N LEU A 88 9.08 32.38 4.71
CA LEU A 88 9.21 32.08 6.15
C LEU A 88 10.49 31.29 6.46
N ARG A 89 10.86 30.33 5.61
CA ARG A 89 12.02 29.46 5.84
C ARG A 89 13.35 30.08 5.44
N TYR A 90 13.39 30.77 4.30
CA TYR A 90 14.65 31.21 3.70
C TYR A 90 14.78 32.73 3.64
N GLY A 91 13.70 33.47 3.92
CA GLY A 91 13.66 34.91 3.72
C GLY A 91 13.55 35.28 2.24
N PHE A 92 13.82 36.54 1.94
CA PHE A 92 13.84 37.04 0.57
C PHE A 92 15.00 38.02 0.35
N LYS A 93 15.41 38.18 -0.91
CA LYS A 93 16.50 39.07 -1.29
C LYS A 93 15.94 40.26 -2.09
N HIS A 94 16.30 41.46 -1.67
CA HIS A 94 15.96 42.68 -2.42
C HIS A 94 17.19 43.56 -2.57
N ARG A 95 17.57 43.87 -3.82
CA ARG A 95 18.74 44.72 -4.15
C ARG A 95 20.03 44.36 -3.40
N GLY A 96 20.32 43.07 -3.29
CA GLY A 96 21.52 42.55 -2.62
C GLY A 96 21.45 42.47 -1.11
N ILE A 97 20.31 42.83 -0.50
CA ILE A 97 20.06 42.70 0.94
C ILE A 97 19.14 41.50 1.14
N THR A 98 19.51 40.59 2.05
CA THR A 98 18.67 39.42 2.41
C THR A 98 17.95 39.72 3.74
N PHE A 99 16.63 39.54 3.74
CA PHE A 99 15.80 39.70 4.94
C PHE A 99 15.23 38.35 5.36
N ARG A 100 15.33 38.07 6.66
CA ARG A 100 14.68 36.93 7.30
C ARG A 100 13.41 37.40 8.00
N VAL A 101 12.27 36.86 7.65
CA VAL A 101 10.99 37.26 8.28
C VAL A 101 10.57 36.33 9.40
N CYS A 102 11.31 35.25 9.62
CA CYS A 102 11.10 34.31 10.71
C CYS A 102 12.40 33.58 11.03
N TYR A 103 12.60 33.22 12.29
CA TYR A 103 13.68 32.36 12.75
C TYR A 103 13.12 31.13 13.42
N PHE A 104 13.71 29.98 13.15
CA PHE A 104 13.28 28.69 13.69
C PHE A 104 14.22 28.25 14.81
N LYS A 105 13.69 27.39 15.70
CA LYS A 105 14.44 26.86 16.83
C LYS A 105 15.62 26.02 16.33
N PRO A 106 16.86 26.31 16.71
CA PRO A 106 18.01 25.51 16.33
C PRO A 106 17.93 24.13 17.01
N GLU A 107 18.46 23.10 16.36
CA GLU A 107 18.52 21.76 16.97
C GLU A 107 19.57 21.65 18.07
N SER A 108 20.61 22.45 17.99
CA SER A 108 21.68 22.53 18.99
C SER A 108 21.55 23.78 19.84
N SER A 109 21.55 23.61 21.16
CA SER A 109 21.60 24.71 22.12
C SER A 109 22.94 25.47 22.16
N LEU A 110 23.95 24.98 21.42
CA LEU A 110 25.28 25.61 21.35
C LEU A 110 25.28 26.94 20.56
N ASN A 111 24.32 27.15 19.69
CA ASN A 111 24.21 28.39 18.92
C ASN A 111 23.29 29.38 19.64
N GLN A 112 23.87 30.10 20.59
CA GLN A 112 23.16 31.11 21.38
C GLN A 112 22.56 32.23 20.53
N VAL A 113 23.22 32.63 19.43
CA VAL A 113 22.73 33.68 18.53
C VAL A 113 21.45 33.18 17.78
N ALA A 114 21.47 31.97 17.31
CA ALA A 114 20.28 31.39 16.66
C ALA A 114 19.12 31.24 17.65
N MET A 115 19.42 30.90 18.91
CA MET A 115 18.40 30.80 19.95
C MET A 115 17.81 32.17 20.32
N ALA A 116 18.64 33.18 20.45
CA ALA A 116 18.17 34.55 20.68
C ALA A 116 17.32 35.08 19.51
N ASN A 117 17.70 34.80 18.30
CA ASN A 117 16.89 35.15 17.14
C ASN A 117 15.54 34.41 17.13
N TYR A 118 15.51 33.14 17.54
CA TYR A 118 14.26 32.38 17.68
C TYR A 118 13.32 33.01 18.73
N GLU A 119 13.87 33.38 19.90
CA GLU A 119 13.08 34.00 20.95
C GLU A 119 12.61 35.42 20.59
N ALA A 120 13.27 36.09 19.66
CA ALA A 120 12.85 37.39 19.14
C ALA A 120 11.64 37.37 18.24
N ASN A 121 11.15 36.16 17.82
CA ASN A 121 9.90 36.07 17.03
C ASN A 121 8.72 36.61 17.86
N ILE A 122 7.87 37.39 17.22
CA ILE A 122 6.63 37.93 17.76
C ILE A 122 5.50 37.03 17.29
N ILE A 123 4.96 36.24 18.20
CA ILE A 123 3.89 35.28 17.88
C ILE A 123 2.58 35.73 18.53
N ASN A 124 1.56 35.96 17.71
CA ASN A 124 0.28 36.49 18.17
C ASN A 124 -0.88 35.54 17.90
N CYS A 125 -1.86 35.59 18.81
CA CYS A 125 -3.17 34.95 18.64
C CYS A 125 -4.24 36.05 18.76
N ASN A 126 -5.03 36.24 17.75
CA ASN A 126 -6.06 37.27 17.66
C ASN A 126 -7.41 36.68 17.37
N ARG A 127 -8.42 37.09 18.15
CA ARG A 127 -9.84 36.73 17.91
C ARG A 127 -10.52 37.77 17.03
N GLN A 128 -11.62 37.35 16.39
CA GLN A 128 -12.50 38.20 15.57
C GLN A 128 -11.69 39.05 14.58
N TRP A 129 -10.91 38.34 13.75
CA TRP A 129 -10.02 38.96 12.78
C TRP A 129 -10.77 39.49 11.56
N TYR A 130 -10.90 40.82 11.48
CA TYR A 130 -11.47 41.52 10.32
C TYR A 130 -10.43 41.56 9.21
N TYR A 131 -10.57 40.72 8.22
CA TYR A 131 -9.55 40.44 7.19
C TYR A 131 -9.71 41.27 5.91
N SER A 132 -10.84 41.91 5.69
CA SER A 132 -11.17 42.65 4.46
C SER A 132 -11.50 44.10 4.75
N SER A 133 -11.17 44.98 3.81
CA SER A 133 -11.65 46.38 3.76
C SER A 133 -13.06 46.49 3.16
N ASP A 134 -13.46 45.50 2.38
CA ASP A 134 -14.68 45.53 1.57
C ASP A 134 -15.92 44.95 2.27
N CYS A 135 -15.70 44.19 3.34
CA CYS A 135 -16.77 43.61 4.15
C CYS A 135 -16.45 43.67 5.65
N LYS A 136 -17.49 43.53 6.50
CA LYS A 136 -17.36 43.49 7.95
C LYS A 136 -17.28 42.05 8.47
N ASN A 137 -16.99 41.07 7.62
CA ASN A 137 -16.85 39.71 8.05
C ASN A 137 -15.53 39.51 8.83
N SER A 138 -15.62 38.76 9.91
CA SER A 138 -14.46 38.35 10.69
C SER A 138 -14.26 36.87 10.64
N VAL A 139 -13.02 36.41 10.81
CA VAL A 139 -12.64 35.03 11.11
C VAL A 139 -12.48 34.93 12.62
N ASP A 140 -12.96 33.83 13.21
CA ASP A 140 -13.06 33.71 14.67
C ASP A 140 -11.69 33.81 15.34
N MET A 141 -10.64 33.20 14.74
CA MET A 141 -9.27 33.29 15.28
C MET A 141 -8.21 33.21 14.19
N VAL A 142 -7.11 33.95 14.36
CA VAL A 142 -5.94 33.91 13.47
C VAL A 142 -4.64 33.83 14.28
N LEU A 143 -3.69 32.99 13.84
CA LEU A 143 -2.33 32.94 14.35
C LEU A 143 -1.40 33.70 13.43
N VAL A 144 -0.55 34.49 14.03
CA VAL A 144 0.29 35.45 13.32
C VAL A 144 1.75 35.25 13.75
N VAL A 145 2.67 35.22 12.81
CA VAL A 145 4.13 35.15 13.04
C VAL A 145 4.75 36.44 12.50
N ASN A 146 5.35 37.22 13.37
CA ASN A 146 6.04 38.47 13.03
C ASN A 146 5.17 39.41 12.14
N GLY A 147 3.89 39.53 12.45
CA GLY A 147 2.95 40.37 11.69
C GLY A 147 2.37 39.69 10.45
N ILE A 148 2.71 38.41 10.15
CA ILE A 148 2.24 37.66 9.00
C ILE A 148 1.20 36.64 9.46
N PRO A 149 -0.08 36.72 9.03
CA PRO A 149 -1.10 35.70 9.31
C PRO A 149 -0.73 34.38 8.65
N VAL A 150 -0.73 33.26 9.39
CA VAL A 150 -0.28 31.96 8.90
C VAL A 150 -1.34 30.86 9.02
N PHE A 151 -2.20 30.87 10.07
CA PHE A 151 -3.27 29.91 10.29
C PHE A 151 -4.55 30.63 10.68
N ALA A 152 -5.68 30.15 10.20
CA ALA A 152 -6.99 30.74 10.47
C ALA A 152 -8.01 29.67 10.88
N PHE A 153 -8.90 30.03 11.79
CA PHE A 153 -9.81 29.10 12.47
C PHE A 153 -11.23 29.68 12.47
N GLU A 154 -12.20 28.85 12.04
CA GLU A 154 -13.63 29.05 12.25
C GLU A 154 -14.08 28.08 13.33
N LEU A 155 -14.65 28.62 14.40
CA LEU A 155 -15.03 27.90 15.60
C LEU A 155 -16.54 27.78 15.69
N LYS A 156 -17.04 26.62 16.10
CA LYS A 156 -18.50 26.41 16.27
C LYS A 156 -18.80 25.77 17.60
N ASN A 157 -19.94 26.14 18.15
CA ASN A 157 -20.40 25.61 19.42
C ASN A 157 -21.62 24.73 19.20
N GLN A 158 -21.49 23.44 19.50
CA GLN A 158 -22.59 22.46 19.33
C GLN A 158 -23.80 22.75 20.20
N TYR A 159 -23.67 23.42 21.33
CA TYR A 159 -24.79 23.83 22.16
C TYR A 159 -25.72 24.85 21.48
N THR A 160 -25.22 25.55 20.47
CA THR A 160 -26.03 26.43 19.62
C THR A 160 -26.56 25.75 18.35
N GLY A 161 -26.37 24.43 18.21
CA GLY A 161 -26.76 23.65 17.04
C GLY A 161 -25.83 23.82 15.84
N GLN A 162 -24.64 24.41 16.03
CA GLN A 162 -23.64 24.59 14.97
C GLN A 162 -22.49 23.60 15.12
N THR A 163 -22.03 23.07 14.01
CA THR A 163 -20.98 22.06 13.93
C THR A 163 -19.87 22.48 12.96
N VAL A 164 -18.84 21.66 12.83
CA VAL A 164 -17.77 21.85 11.83
C VAL A 164 -18.31 22.04 10.41
N ASP A 165 -19.47 21.50 10.07
CA ASP A 165 -20.05 21.67 8.74
C ASP A 165 -20.53 23.11 8.50
N ASN A 166 -20.96 23.81 9.55
CA ASN A 166 -21.23 25.24 9.47
C ASN A 166 -19.95 26.05 9.23
N ALA A 167 -18.85 25.69 9.90
CA ALA A 167 -17.53 26.31 9.67
C ALA A 167 -17.03 26.05 8.25
N LYS A 168 -17.18 24.82 7.72
CA LYS A 168 -16.84 24.49 6.34
C LYS A 168 -17.64 25.34 5.36
N ARG A 169 -18.96 25.51 5.60
CA ARG A 169 -19.80 26.35 4.75
C ARG A 169 -19.35 27.82 4.76
N GLN A 170 -18.93 28.37 5.89
CA GLN A 170 -18.37 29.73 5.98
C GLN A 170 -17.13 29.86 5.10
N TRP A 171 -16.16 28.92 5.19
CA TRP A 171 -14.98 28.91 4.31
C TRP A 171 -15.33 28.79 2.83
N MET A 172 -16.37 28.04 2.48
CA MET A 172 -16.79 27.79 1.09
C MET A 172 -17.52 28.97 0.46
N TYR A 173 -18.38 29.67 1.22
CA TYR A 173 -19.34 30.61 0.67
C TYR A 173 -19.18 32.05 1.17
N ASP A 174 -18.65 32.26 2.38
CA ASP A 174 -18.57 33.58 2.99
C ASP A 174 -17.14 34.15 2.98
N ARG A 175 -16.17 33.42 2.47
CA ARG A 175 -14.76 33.81 2.39
C ARG A 175 -14.31 33.85 0.93
N ASP A 176 -13.99 35.04 0.41
CA ASP A 176 -13.54 35.17 -0.99
C ASP A 176 -12.08 34.74 -1.14
N PRO A 177 -11.79 33.68 -1.93
CA PRO A 177 -10.40 33.25 -2.16
C PRO A 177 -9.50 34.28 -2.87
N ARG A 178 -10.08 35.34 -3.42
CA ARG A 178 -9.35 36.45 -4.07
C ARG A 178 -8.76 37.44 -3.09
N GLU A 179 -9.25 37.50 -1.85
CA GLU A 179 -8.66 38.33 -0.81
C GLU A 179 -7.19 37.95 -0.61
N ILE A 180 -6.30 38.95 -0.44
CA ILE A 180 -4.85 38.74 -0.36
C ILE A 180 -4.47 37.74 0.74
N CYS A 181 -5.18 37.75 1.85
CA CYS A 181 -4.95 36.84 2.96
C CYS A 181 -5.34 35.40 2.66
N PHE A 182 -6.24 35.15 1.71
CA PHE A 182 -6.74 33.82 1.36
C PHE A 182 -6.17 33.30 0.04
N GLN A 183 -5.37 34.11 -0.67
CA GLN A 183 -4.69 33.63 -1.86
C GLN A 183 -3.68 32.54 -1.52
N PHE A 184 -3.65 31.53 -2.36
CA PHE A 184 -2.81 30.35 -2.15
C PHE A 184 -1.33 30.69 -1.89
N ASN A 185 -0.81 30.25 -0.75
CA ASN A 185 0.58 30.42 -0.33
C ASN A 185 1.05 31.89 -0.26
N LYS A 186 0.15 32.84 0.01
CA LYS A 186 0.51 34.27 0.20
C LYS A 186 0.48 34.70 1.65
N ARG A 187 -0.55 34.24 2.42
CA ARG A 187 -0.69 34.48 3.85
C ARG A 187 -1.13 33.18 4.55
N ILE A 188 -2.41 32.98 4.77
CA ILE A 188 -2.90 31.78 5.44
C ILE A 188 -2.50 30.53 4.67
N LEU A 189 -1.77 29.64 5.33
CA LEU A 189 -1.30 28.36 4.79
C LEU A 189 -2.29 27.22 5.02
N THR A 190 -3.08 27.29 6.10
CA THR A 190 -4.06 26.27 6.44
C THR A 190 -5.24 26.88 7.18
N TYR A 191 -6.44 26.42 6.84
CA TYR A 191 -7.74 26.86 7.34
C TYR A 191 -8.33 25.73 8.17
N PHE A 192 -8.79 26.01 9.38
CA PHE A 192 -9.35 25.03 10.31
C PHE A 192 -10.81 25.29 10.55
N CYS A 193 -11.59 24.19 10.64
CA CYS A 193 -12.94 24.15 11.12
C CYS A 193 -12.96 23.34 12.40
N ILE A 194 -13.44 23.91 13.49
CA ILE A 194 -13.34 23.31 14.81
C ILE A 194 -14.68 23.44 15.52
N ASP A 195 -15.14 22.35 16.10
CA ASP A 195 -16.16 22.37 17.14
C ASP A 195 -15.63 21.68 18.41
N HIS A 196 -16.49 21.40 19.36
CA HIS A 196 -16.08 20.78 20.62
C HIS A 196 -15.52 19.36 20.43
N THR A 197 -15.88 18.66 19.36
CA THR A 197 -15.63 17.22 19.16
C THR A 197 -14.76 16.91 17.96
N GLU A 198 -14.79 17.72 16.89
CA GLU A 198 -14.10 17.44 15.64
C GLU A 198 -13.29 18.63 15.14
N VAL A 199 -12.20 18.31 14.42
CA VAL A 199 -11.32 19.24 13.71
C VAL A 199 -11.20 18.82 12.26
N TRP A 200 -11.37 19.81 11.35
CA TRP A 200 -11.16 19.65 9.92
C TRP A 200 -10.26 20.76 9.40
N MET A 201 -9.55 20.52 8.31
CA MET A 201 -8.64 21.49 7.73
C MET A 201 -8.69 21.52 6.21
N ALA A 202 -8.34 22.67 5.62
CA ALA A 202 -8.09 22.85 4.20
C ALA A 202 -6.81 23.65 4.00
N THR A 203 -6.03 23.36 2.96
CA THR A 203 -4.79 24.07 2.63
C THR A 203 -4.94 25.03 1.45
N LYS A 204 -6.14 25.09 0.87
CA LYS A 204 -6.48 26.00 -0.24
C LYS A 204 -7.97 26.26 -0.24
N LEU A 205 -8.38 27.50 -0.29
CA LEU A 205 -9.77 27.88 -0.56
C LEU A 205 -10.04 27.89 -2.07
N ALA A 206 -11.16 27.32 -2.48
CA ALA A 206 -11.62 27.22 -3.86
C ALA A 206 -13.14 27.44 -3.97
N GLY A 207 -13.70 28.24 -3.07
CA GLY A 207 -15.15 28.42 -2.96
C GLY A 207 -15.83 27.10 -2.63
N LYS A 208 -16.91 26.78 -3.33
CA LYS A 208 -17.66 25.51 -3.15
C LYS A 208 -16.82 24.25 -3.36
N ASP A 209 -15.71 24.34 -4.08
CA ASP A 209 -14.81 23.22 -4.39
C ASP A 209 -13.67 23.09 -3.38
N THR A 210 -13.72 23.79 -2.25
CA THR A 210 -12.77 23.68 -1.16
C THR A 210 -12.82 22.26 -0.56
N PHE A 211 -11.66 21.61 -0.52
CA PHE A 211 -11.54 20.24 -0.04
C PHE A 211 -11.04 20.21 1.40
N PHE A 212 -11.87 19.70 2.31
CA PHE A 212 -11.55 19.59 3.73
C PHE A 212 -11.14 18.17 4.08
N LEU A 213 -10.21 18.07 5.03
CA LEU A 213 -9.62 16.85 5.51
C LEU A 213 -9.74 16.77 7.04
N PRO A 214 -10.06 15.59 7.60
CA PRO A 214 -10.10 15.43 9.05
C PRO A 214 -8.71 15.59 9.66
N PHE A 215 -8.71 16.14 10.89
CA PHE A 215 -7.50 16.33 11.68
C PHE A 215 -7.72 15.86 13.13
N ASN A 216 -8.27 14.64 13.29
CA ASN A 216 -8.64 14.07 14.56
C ASN A 216 -7.65 13.01 15.04
N GLN A 217 -7.67 12.74 16.36
CA GLN A 217 -6.79 11.75 16.99
C GLN A 217 -7.25 10.31 16.80
N GLY A 218 -8.55 10.10 16.56
CA GLY A 218 -9.23 8.83 16.72
C GLY A 218 -9.86 8.69 18.10
N SER A 219 -10.91 7.88 18.21
CA SER A 219 -11.73 7.76 19.44
C SER A 219 -10.94 7.32 20.68
N ASN A 220 -9.84 6.58 20.49
CA ASN A 220 -8.97 6.06 21.56
C ASN A 220 -7.62 6.79 21.67
N GLY A 221 -7.51 7.93 21.00
CA GLY A 221 -6.28 8.72 20.95
C GLY A 221 -5.30 8.24 19.88
N ALA A 222 -4.39 9.13 19.53
CA ALA A 222 -3.48 8.94 18.42
C ALA A 222 -2.56 7.73 18.60
N GLY A 223 -2.43 6.97 17.52
CA GLY A 223 -1.57 5.79 17.48
C GLY A 223 -2.16 4.54 18.11
N ASN A 224 -3.37 4.62 18.64
CA ASN A 224 -4.12 3.49 19.20
C ASN A 224 -5.21 3.04 18.21
N ASP A 225 -5.62 1.79 18.35
CA ASP A 225 -6.76 1.29 17.58
C ASP A 225 -8.07 1.95 18.06
N GLY A 226 -8.86 2.48 17.12
CA GLY A 226 -10.09 3.19 17.41
C GLY A 226 -10.89 3.55 16.16
N GLY A 227 -12.01 4.26 16.35
CA GLY A 227 -12.83 4.84 15.30
C GLY A 227 -12.52 6.32 15.08
N LYS A 228 -13.43 7.03 14.40
CA LYS A 228 -13.34 8.48 14.15
C LYS A 228 -13.43 9.32 15.42
N GLY A 229 -13.08 10.59 15.29
CA GLY A 229 -13.24 11.62 16.32
C GLY A 229 -12.05 11.74 17.25
N ASN A 230 -12.31 12.15 18.46
CA ASN A 230 -11.29 12.41 19.49
C ASN A 230 -11.69 11.73 20.80
N PRO A 231 -10.73 11.37 21.68
CA PRO A 231 -11.05 10.84 22.99
C PRO A 231 -11.87 11.84 23.82
N ALA A 232 -12.73 11.34 24.69
CA ALA A 232 -13.39 12.18 25.67
C ALA A 232 -12.34 12.86 26.58
N ASN A 233 -12.46 14.16 26.76
CA ASN A 233 -11.63 14.92 27.69
C ASN A 233 -12.51 15.38 28.84
N LEU A 234 -12.27 14.85 30.05
CA LEU A 234 -13.07 15.17 31.25
C LEU A 234 -12.75 16.56 31.80
N ASP A 235 -11.58 17.10 31.52
CA ASP A 235 -11.10 18.37 32.03
C ASP A 235 -11.21 19.52 31.02
N GLY A 236 -11.72 19.23 29.78
CA GLY A 236 -11.83 20.23 28.73
C GLY A 236 -12.54 19.74 27.49
N TYR A 237 -12.12 20.25 26.33
CA TYR A 237 -12.69 19.88 25.05
C TYR A 237 -11.95 18.68 24.44
N PRO A 238 -12.63 17.70 23.82
CA PRO A 238 -11.97 16.65 23.03
C PRO A 238 -11.01 17.19 21.97
N THR A 239 -11.23 18.42 21.49
CA THR A 239 -10.39 19.10 20.49
C THR A 239 -9.25 19.93 21.08
N ALA A 240 -9.09 19.94 22.42
CA ALA A 240 -8.09 20.77 23.12
C ALA A 240 -6.65 20.48 22.67
N TYR A 241 -6.34 19.24 22.24
CA TYR A 241 -5.01 18.90 21.70
C TYR A 241 -4.56 19.82 20.56
N LEU A 242 -5.50 20.43 19.83
CA LEU A 242 -5.15 21.30 18.71
C LEU A 242 -4.40 22.53 19.16
N TRP A 243 -4.87 23.22 20.21
CA TRP A 243 -4.19 24.41 20.71
C TRP A 243 -3.17 24.10 21.80
N GLU A 244 -3.38 23.06 22.60
CA GLU A 244 -2.47 22.69 23.69
C GLU A 244 -1.22 21.96 23.22
N GLN A 245 -1.29 21.23 22.09
CA GLN A 245 -0.17 20.41 21.60
C GLN A 245 0.27 20.81 20.19
N VAL A 246 -0.68 20.97 19.25
CA VAL A 246 -0.36 21.20 17.83
C VAL A 246 0.06 22.65 17.59
N PHE A 247 -0.70 23.61 18.11
CA PHE A 247 -0.46 25.03 17.92
C PHE A 247 0.20 25.72 19.11
N GLN A 248 0.67 25.02 20.13
CA GLN A 248 1.63 25.56 21.07
C GLN A 248 2.84 26.14 20.30
N LYS A 249 3.40 27.28 20.71
CA LYS A 249 4.42 28.08 19.99
C LYS A 249 5.51 27.24 19.35
N ASP A 250 6.24 26.44 20.15
CA ASP A 250 7.37 25.63 19.63
C ASP A 250 6.91 24.56 18.64
N SER A 251 5.75 23.96 18.87
CA SER A 251 5.15 22.96 18.00
C SER A 251 4.68 23.57 16.67
N MET A 252 4.01 24.71 16.71
CA MET A 252 3.59 25.45 15.51
C MET A 252 4.78 25.84 14.65
N MET A 253 5.84 26.36 15.28
CA MET A 253 7.07 26.74 14.58
C MET A 253 7.78 25.52 13.96
N ASP A 254 7.80 24.38 14.64
CA ASP A 254 8.33 23.11 14.10
C ASP A 254 7.51 22.63 12.88
N ILE A 255 6.18 22.78 12.94
CA ILE A 255 5.29 22.45 11.81
C ILE A 255 5.61 23.33 10.59
N LEU A 256 5.74 24.64 10.78
CA LEU A 256 6.09 25.57 9.70
C LEU A 256 7.48 25.27 9.11
N GLN A 257 8.45 24.90 9.95
CA GLN A 257 9.81 24.61 9.49
C GLN A 257 9.91 23.28 8.74
N ARG A 258 9.28 22.21 9.26
CA ARG A 258 9.66 20.84 8.92
C ARG A 258 8.54 19.97 8.36
N PHE A 259 7.28 20.30 8.64
CA PHE A 259 6.17 19.42 8.22
C PHE A 259 5.41 19.93 7.01
N ILE A 260 5.09 21.23 6.95
CA ILE A 260 4.41 21.77 5.78
C ILE A 260 5.36 21.70 4.58
N HIS A 261 4.89 21.26 3.43
CA HIS A 261 5.67 21.35 2.19
C HIS A 261 4.82 21.68 0.97
N LEU A 262 5.45 22.28 -0.03
CA LEU A 262 4.84 22.64 -1.29
C LEU A 262 5.07 21.50 -2.29
N ASN A 263 3.98 20.82 -2.66
CA ASN A 263 4.01 19.89 -3.77
C ASN A 263 3.90 20.68 -5.08
N LYS A 264 4.97 20.68 -5.85
CA LYS A 264 5.05 21.32 -7.16
C LYS A 264 4.54 20.34 -8.20
N GLY A 265 3.28 20.44 -8.59
CA GLY A 265 2.76 19.72 -9.76
C GLY A 265 3.38 20.25 -11.07
N ASP A 266 3.05 19.62 -12.19
CA ASP A 266 3.62 19.92 -13.53
C ASP A 266 3.43 21.38 -13.98
N ASN A 267 2.50 22.10 -13.39
CA ASN A 267 2.32 23.53 -13.60
C ASN A 267 1.85 24.25 -12.32
N LYS A 268 2.00 25.58 -12.24
CA LYS A 268 1.64 26.39 -11.06
C LYS A 268 0.18 26.22 -10.60
N LYS A 269 -0.76 25.89 -11.50
CA LYS A 269 -2.17 25.66 -11.14
C LYS A 269 -2.37 24.37 -10.34
N LYS A 270 -1.46 23.39 -10.48
CA LYS A 270 -1.47 22.10 -9.76
C LYS A 270 -0.66 22.13 -8.46
N HIS A 271 -0.09 23.28 -8.06
CA HIS A 271 0.61 23.40 -6.78
C HIS A 271 -0.36 23.19 -5.63
N SER A 272 0.05 22.42 -4.64
CA SER A 272 -0.68 22.18 -3.39
C SER A 272 0.24 22.26 -2.18
N ILE A 273 -0.26 22.82 -1.09
CA ILE A 273 0.39 22.73 0.21
C ILE A 273 -0.06 21.45 0.87
N ILE A 274 0.89 20.66 1.36
CA ILE A 274 0.65 19.49 2.19
C ILE A 274 0.92 19.88 3.64
N PHE A 275 -0.13 19.83 4.44
CA PHE A 275 -0.08 19.91 5.88
C PHE A 275 -0.16 18.47 6.43
N PRO A 276 0.64 18.06 7.44
CA PRO A 276 0.56 16.72 7.99
C PRO A 276 -0.83 16.48 8.58
N ARG A 277 -1.35 15.28 8.45
CA ARG A 277 -2.53 14.87 9.21
C ARG A 277 -2.14 14.51 10.62
N TYR A 278 -3.10 14.46 11.52
CA TYR A 278 -2.78 14.25 12.92
C TYR A 278 -2.00 12.94 13.15
N HIS A 279 -2.46 11.82 12.60
CA HIS A 279 -1.75 10.54 12.73
C HIS A 279 -0.32 10.55 12.13
N GLN A 280 -0.10 11.35 11.07
CA GLN A 280 1.24 11.51 10.48
C GLN A 280 2.15 12.37 11.35
N LEU A 281 1.62 13.46 11.90
CA LEU A 281 2.34 14.31 12.83
C LEU A 281 2.71 13.55 14.10
N ASP A 282 1.74 12.83 14.66
CA ASP A 282 1.90 12.08 15.91
C ASP A 282 2.91 10.93 15.77
N VAL A 283 2.82 10.11 14.72
CA VAL A 283 3.77 9.00 14.53
C VAL A 283 5.19 9.49 14.39
N VAL A 284 5.42 10.56 13.61
CA VAL A 284 6.78 11.11 13.45
C VAL A 284 7.31 11.63 14.79
N ARG A 285 6.50 12.37 15.54
CA ARG A 285 6.88 12.89 16.85
C ARG A 285 7.16 11.80 17.88
N LYS A 286 6.31 10.78 17.95
CA LYS A 286 6.50 9.63 18.85
C LYS A 286 7.77 8.86 18.52
N LEU A 287 8.03 8.61 17.23
CA LEU A 287 9.26 7.94 16.79
C LEU A 287 10.50 8.73 17.17
N ILE A 288 10.51 10.03 16.90
CA ILE A 288 11.66 10.90 17.24
C ILE A 288 11.89 10.99 18.76
N ALA A 289 10.82 11.11 19.54
CA ALA A 289 10.91 11.14 20.99
C ALA A 289 11.46 9.82 21.56
N ASP A 290 10.99 8.68 21.06
CA ASP A 290 11.45 7.37 21.53
C ASP A 290 12.91 7.10 21.12
N VAL A 291 13.29 7.42 19.87
CA VAL A 291 14.68 7.32 19.40
C VAL A 291 15.62 8.25 20.16
N SER A 292 15.18 9.47 20.46
CA SER A 292 15.98 10.42 21.27
C SER A 292 16.28 9.89 22.67
N LYS A 293 15.36 9.10 23.24
CA LYS A 293 15.49 8.49 24.55
C LYS A 293 16.32 7.20 24.52
N ASN A 294 16.07 6.33 23.55
CA ASN A 294 16.59 4.95 23.52
C ASN A 294 17.82 4.78 22.59
N GLY A 295 18.11 5.75 21.72
CA GLY A 295 19.17 5.63 20.72
C GLY A 295 18.86 4.64 19.60
N SER A 296 19.91 4.03 19.05
CA SER A 296 19.82 2.99 18.02
C SER A 296 19.57 1.59 18.62
N GLY A 297 19.13 0.64 17.79
CA GLY A 297 18.99 -0.78 18.15
C GLY A 297 17.55 -1.25 18.37
N LYS A 298 16.58 -0.34 18.46
CA LYS A 298 15.16 -0.68 18.59
C LYS A 298 14.47 -0.67 17.22
N ASN A 299 13.52 -1.60 17.05
CA ASN A 299 12.67 -1.68 15.87
C ASN A 299 11.29 -1.09 16.13
N TYR A 300 10.66 -0.58 15.08
CA TYR A 300 9.36 0.08 15.14
C TYR A 300 8.47 -0.41 14.01
N LEU A 301 7.27 -0.88 14.33
CA LEU A 301 6.24 -1.25 13.36
C LEU A 301 5.14 -0.19 13.34
N ILE A 302 4.87 0.36 12.17
CA ILE A 302 3.84 1.37 11.96
C ILE A 302 2.75 0.75 11.07
N GLN A 303 1.59 0.46 11.67
CA GLN A 303 0.42 -0.05 10.96
C GLN A 303 -0.48 1.11 10.55
N HIS A 304 -0.32 1.61 9.34
CA HIS A 304 -1.17 2.64 8.76
C HIS A 304 -1.89 2.11 7.52
N SER A 305 -3.19 2.36 7.44
CA SER A 305 -4.05 1.82 6.37
C SER A 305 -3.54 2.17 4.97
N ALA A 306 -3.91 1.36 3.99
CA ALA A 306 -3.62 1.67 2.58
C ALA A 306 -4.32 2.99 2.20
N GLY A 307 -3.57 3.91 1.61
CA GLY A 307 -4.11 5.23 1.27
C GLY A 307 -3.94 6.31 2.32
N SER A 308 -3.47 5.99 3.53
CA SER A 308 -3.29 6.95 4.63
C SER A 308 -2.15 7.95 4.46
N GLY A 309 -1.47 7.98 3.31
CA GLY A 309 -0.34 8.89 3.06
C GLY A 309 0.97 8.46 3.71
N LYS A 310 1.23 7.15 3.84
CA LYS A 310 2.47 6.59 4.40
C LYS A 310 3.75 7.19 3.80
N SER A 311 3.78 7.46 2.50
CA SER A 311 4.95 8.04 1.83
C SER A 311 5.39 9.37 2.44
N ASN A 312 4.43 10.24 2.81
CA ASN A 312 4.74 11.49 3.50
C ASN A 312 5.28 11.22 4.93
N SER A 313 4.66 10.30 5.69
CA SER A 313 5.16 9.91 7.02
C SER A 313 6.59 9.37 6.94
N ILE A 314 6.89 8.55 5.95
CA ILE A 314 8.25 8.05 5.66
C ILE A 314 9.21 9.21 5.37
N ALA A 315 8.82 10.14 4.50
CA ALA A 315 9.66 11.28 4.15
C ALA A 315 9.97 12.14 5.39
N TRP A 316 8.95 12.54 6.18
CA TRP A 316 9.19 13.29 7.43
C TRP A 316 10.06 12.52 8.41
N THR A 317 9.80 11.23 8.63
CA THR A 317 10.62 10.38 9.50
C THR A 317 12.07 10.34 9.02
N THR A 318 12.30 10.21 7.72
CA THR A 318 13.63 10.15 7.09
C THR A 318 14.43 11.41 7.42
N TYR A 319 13.87 12.60 7.17
CA TYR A 319 14.56 13.85 7.42
C TYR A 319 14.80 14.09 8.91
N ARG A 320 13.81 13.78 9.75
CA ARG A 320 13.91 13.95 11.19
C ARG A 320 14.98 13.05 11.81
N LEU A 321 15.04 11.77 11.40
CA LEU A 321 16.07 10.84 11.85
C LEU A 321 17.47 11.24 11.34
N ALA A 322 17.56 11.73 10.10
CA ALA A 322 18.83 12.17 9.52
C ALA A 322 19.40 13.40 10.23
N SER A 323 18.58 14.27 10.80
CA SER A 323 19.02 15.46 11.56
C SER A 323 19.08 15.25 13.08
N LEU A 324 18.67 14.08 13.59
CA LEU A 324 18.53 13.83 15.02
C LEU A 324 19.90 13.66 15.72
N HIS A 325 20.11 14.44 16.78
CA HIS A 325 21.32 14.40 17.61
C HIS A 325 21.01 13.97 19.04
N ASN A 326 21.95 13.33 19.68
CA ASN A 326 21.88 13.00 21.11
C ASN A 326 22.20 14.24 22.00
N LYS A 327 22.16 14.04 23.31
CA LYS A 327 22.46 15.12 24.29
C LYS A 327 23.88 15.68 24.17
N ASP A 328 24.82 14.94 23.60
CA ASP A 328 26.19 15.35 23.35
C ASP A 328 26.37 16.02 21.98
N ASN A 329 25.29 16.40 21.31
CA ASN A 329 25.26 16.94 19.95
C ASN A 329 25.92 16.04 18.87
N LYS A 330 25.95 14.72 19.10
CA LYS A 330 26.40 13.75 18.09
C LYS A 330 25.17 13.18 17.35
N PRO A 331 25.25 12.99 16.03
CA PRO A 331 24.17 12.37 15.31
C PRO A 331 23.91 10.95 15.84
N ILE A 332 22.64 10.61 16.10
CA ILE A 332 22.25 9.28 16.54
C ILE A 332 22.48 8.26 15.42
N PHE A 333 22.13 8.61 14.19
CA PHE A 333 22.37 7.79 13.01
C PHE A 333 23.38 8.43 12.06
N SER A 334 24.30 7.63 11.57
CA SER A 334 25.28 8.06 10.55
C SER A 334 24.60 8.24 9.18
N SER A 335 23.70 7.34 8.83
CA SER A 335 22.89 7.41 7.62
C SER A 335 21.50 6.84 7.87
N VAL A 336 20.52 7.37 7.14
CA VAL A 336 19.14 6.86 7.07
C VAL A 336 18.96 6.23 5.68
N ILE A 337 18.65 4.93 5.65
CA ILE A 337 18.50 4.17 4.42
C ILE A 337 17.02 3.85 4.23
N VAL A 338 16.42 4.37 3.17
CA VAL A 338 15.02 4.10 2.81
C VAL A 338 14.99 2.98 1.77
N ILE A 339 14.30 1.90 2.10
CA ILE A 339 14.20 0.70 1.26
C ILE A 339 12.78 0.58 0.72
N THR A 340 12.67 0.49 -0.60
CA THR A 340 11.42 0.27 -1.32
C THR A 340 11.37 -1.14 -1.90
N ASP A 341 10.15 -1.70 -2.08
CA ASP A 341 9.98 -3.08 -2.57
C ASP A 341 10.11 -3.17 -4.10
N ARG A 342 9.69 -2.14 -4.84
CA ARG A 342 9.63 -2.18 -6.32
C ARG A 342 10.03 -0.84 -6.95
N THR A 343 10.57 -0.93 -8.17
CA THR A 343 11.05 0.24 -8.95
C THR A 343 9.98 1.31 -9.20
N VAL A 344 8.72 0.95 -9.38
CA VAL A 344 7.62 1.92 -9.61
C VAL A 344 7.22 2.67 -8.34
N LEU A 345 7.15 1.99 -7.19
CA LEU A 345 6.94 2.62 -5.87
C LEU A 345 8.14 3.48 -5.47
N ASP A 346 9.34 3.03 -5.87
CA ASP A 346 10.60 3.74 -5.67
C ASP A 346 10.53 5.16 -6.25
N ALA A 347 10.09 5.33 -7.48
CA ALA A 347 10.00 6.63 -8.13
C ALA A 347 9.05 7.60 -7.39
N GLN A 348 7.90 7.14 -6.91
CA GLN A 348 6.95 7.99 -6.18
C GLN A 348 7.47 8.40 -4.79
N LEU A 349 8.04 7.46 -4.03
CA LEU A 349 8.61 7.73 -2.72
C LEU A 349 9.87 8.60 -2.85
N GLN A 350 10.73 8.32 -3.84
CA GLN A 350 11.88 9.16 -4.18
C GLN A 350 11.47 10.58 -4.52
N ALA A 351 10.44 10.76 -5.37
CA ALA A 351 9.90 12.07 -5.71
C ALA A 351 9.37 12.78 -4.46
N THR A 352 8.67 12.06 -3.57
CA THR A 352 8.18 12.62 -2.31
C THR A 352 9.34 13.07 -1.42
N ILE A 353 10.34 12.22 -1.20
CA ILE A 353 11.52 12.56 -0.39
C ILE A 353 12.28 13.74 -1.03
N SER A 354 12.50 13.71 -2.34
CA SER A 354 13.22 14.77 -3.06
C SER A 354 12.43 16.08 -3.17
N SER A 355 11.11 16.05 -2.96
CA SER A 355 10.27 17.27 -2.96
C SER A 355 10.44 18.13 -1.72
N PHE A 356 11.02 17.57 -0.66
CA PHE A 356 11.35 18.32 0.55
C PHE A 356 12.60 19.18 0.31
N ASP A 357 12.61 20.38 0.88
CA ASP A 357 13.75 21.27 0.82
C ASP A 357 14.95 20.64 1.54
N HIS A 358 16.05 20.42 0.83
CA HIS A 358 17.26 19.80 1.36
C HIS A 358 18.53 20.47 0.82
N THR A 359 19.63 20.24 1.54
CA THR A 359 20.95 20.69 1.09
C THR A 359 21.45 19.76 -0.03
N VAL A 360 22.00 20.33 -1.08
CA VAL A 360 22.59 19.57 -2.20
C VAL A 360 23.66 18.61 -1.66
N GLY A 361 23.58 17.34 -2.05
CA GLY A 361 24.48 16.27 -1.58
C GLY A 361 24.07 15.56 -0.29
N ALA A 362 22.98 15.98 0.35
CA ALA A 362 22.46 15.30 1.55
C ALA A 362 21.70 14.01 1.24
N ILE A 363 21.20 13.86 0.01
CA ILE A 363 20.41 12.73 -0.45
C ILE A 363 21.09 12.08 -1.65
N GLU A 364 21.18 10.76 -1.62
CA GLU A 364 21.60 9.92 -2.73
C GLU A 364 20.51 8.92 -3.08
N THR A 365 20.03 8.99 -4.31
CA THR A 365 19.02 8.05 -4.83
C THR A 365 19.68 7.04 -5.74
N ILE A 366 19.58 5.75 -5.38
CA ILE A 366 20.15 4.62 -6.11
C ILE A 366 19.04 3.90 -6.88
N GLY A 367 18.44 4.61 -7.85
CA GLY A 367 17.36 4.15 -8.72
C GLY A 367 17.81 3.56 -10.06
N GLU A 368 17.05 3.84 -11.13
CA GLU A 368 17.41 3.48 -12.50
C GLU A 368 18.72 4.18 -12.94
N GLY A 369 19.60 3.44 -13.61
CA GLY A 369 20.89 3.93 -14.09
C GLY A 369 22.03 3.90 -13.07
N LYS A 370 21.74 3.64 -11.77
CA LYS A 370 22.75 3.41 -10.73
C LYS A 370 22.78 1.96 -10.27
N ASN A 371 23.95 1.49 -9.92
CA ASN A 371 24.21 0.09 -9.59
C ASN A 371 24.55 -0.11 -8.10
N SER A 372 24.90 -1.34 -7.74
CA SER A 372 25.24 -1.67 -6.35
C SER A 372 26.54 -1.02 -5.89
N LYS A 373 27.46 -0.68 -6.82
CA LYS A 373 28.70 0.04 -6.48
C LYS A 373 28.41 1.45 -6.01
N ASP A 374 27.47 2.16 -6.67
CA ASP A 374 27.06 3.50 -6.25
C ASP A 374 26.46 3.48 -4.84
N LEU A 375 25.67 2.42 -4.52
CA LEU A 375 25.13 2.23 -3.16
C LEU A 375 26.25 2.02 -2.12
N ARG A 376 27.25 1.19 -2.43
CA ARG A 376 28.41 0.98 -1.56
C ARG A 376 29.13 2.29 -1.30
N ASP A 377 29.41 3.04 -2.37
CA ASP A 377 30.15 4.28 -2.27
C ASP A 377 29.37 5.32 -1.43
N ALA A 378 28.06 5.46 -1.64
CA ALA A 378 27.19 6.33 -0.82
C ALA A 378 27.20 5.94 0.66
N ILE A 379 27.17 4.64 0.99
CA ILE A 379 27.26 4.16 2.38
C ILE A 379 28.65 4.47 2.96
N ASN A 380 29.72 4.21 2.23
CA ASN A 380 31.09 4.42 2.70
C ASN A 380 31.42 5.91 2.87
N ASP A 381 30.92 6.77 1.99
CA ASP A 381 31.06 8.22 2.07
C ASP A 381 30.21 8.85 3.18
N GLY A 382 29.30 8.09 3.78
CA GLY A 382 28.45 8.55 4.88
C GLY A 382 27.35 9.51 4.46
N ILE A 383 26.79 9.34 3.27
CA ILE A 383 25.64 10.10 2.81
C ILE A 383 24.49 9.98 3.82
N ARG A 384 23.90 11.11 4.18
CA ARG A 384 22.92 11.19 5.29
C ARG A 384 21.61 10.45 4.98
N ILE A 385 21.11 10.55 3.74
CA ILE A 385 19.88 9.90 3.31
C ILE A 385 20.17 9.12 2.03
N ILE A 386 19.90 7.83 2.05
CA ILE A 386 20.09 6.93 0.90
C ILE A 386 18.76 6.28 0.59
N VAL A 387 18.27 6.40 -0.66
CA VAL A 387 17.04 5.75 -1.11
C VAL A 387 17.40 4.66 -2.12
N THR A 388 16.98 3.43 -1.86
CA THR A 388 17.39 2.27 -2.66
C THR A 388 16.39 1.12 -2.59
N THR A 389 16.65 0.05 -3.36
CA THR A 389 15.90 -1.21 -3.30
C THR A 389 16.73 -2.30 -2.60
N LEU A 390 16.05 -3.21 -1.91
CA LEU A 390 16.69 -4.29 -1.15
C LEU A 390 17.58 -5.21 -2.04
N GLN A 391 17.23 -5.35 -3.32
CA GLN A 391 17.93 -6.24 -4.27
C GLN A 391 19.36 -5.79 -4.55
N LYS A 392 19.74 -4.55 -4.29
CA LYS A 392 21.08 -4.02 -4.54
C LYS A 392 22.11 -4.42 -3.47
N PHE A 393 21.70 -4.80 -2.28
CA PHE A 393 22.60 -5.18 -1.18
C PHE A 393 23.37 -6.50 -1.38
N PRO A 394 22.83 -7.54 -2.01
CA PRO A 394 23.56 -8.80 -2.18
C PRO A 394 24.92 -8.68 -2.86
N VAL A 395 25.13 -7.65 -3.69
CA VAL A 395 26.35 -7.47 -4.50
C VAL A 395 27.45 -6.78 -3.70
N ILE A 396 27.11 -5.97 -2.69
CA ILE A 396 28.06 -5.09 -2.00
C ILE A 396 28.32 -5.45 -0.54
N TYR A 397 27.65 -6.48 -0.01
CA TYR A 397 27.66 -6.75 1.44
C TYR A 397 29.08 -7.03 2.01
N GLN A 398 30.03 -7.46 1.18
CA GLN A 398 31.43 -7.69 1.59
C GLN A 398 32.33 -6.47 1.41
N GLU A 399 31.89 -5.47 0.67
CA GLU A 399 32.70 -4.31 0.25
C GLU A 399 32.35 -3.04 1.04
N VAL A 400 31.34 -3.09 1.91
CA VAL A 400 30.99 -1.97 2.78
C VAL A 400 31.99 -1.89 3.94
N ASP A 401 32.60 -0.72 4.13
CA ASP A 401 33.53 -0.47 5.22
C ASP A 401 32.80 -0.56 6.58
N LYS A 402 33.15 -1.57 7.36
CA LYS A 402 32.64 -1.73 8.74
C LYS A 402 33.40 -0.81 9.70
N LYS A 403 33.04 0.48 9.69
CA LYS A 403 33.64 1.45 10.63
C LYS A 403 32.95 1.33 11.98
N LYS A 404 33.74 1.24 13.07
CA LYS A 404 33.23 1.22 14.45
C LYS A 404 32.35 2.43 14.74
N GLY A 405 31.28 2.21 15.48
CA GLY A 405 30.39 3.26 15.99
C GLY A 405 29.48 3.91 14.96
N ARG A 406 29.27 3.32 13.79
CA ARG A 406 28.28 3.77 12.80
C ARG A 406 26.91 3.15 13.10
N ASN A 407 25.91 4.00 13.30
CA ASN A 407 24.53 3.58 13.50
C ASN A 407 23.71 3.89 12.23
N PHE A 408 22.78 3.00 11.91
CA PHE A 408 21.93 3.15 10.73
C PHE A 408 20.44 3.06 11.10
N ALA A 409 19.66 4.00 10.57
CA ALA A 409 18.21 3.90 10.54
C ALA A 409 17.78 3.32 9.20
N ILE A 410 16.99 2.26 9.21
CA ILE A 410 16.52 1.57 8.01
C ILE A 410 15.00 1.70 7.97
N ILE A 411 14.50 2.48 7.03
CA ILE A 411 13.07 2.68 6.82
C ILE A 411 12.62 1.74 5.71
N VAL A 412 11.58 0.94 5.98
CA VAL A 412 11.08 -0.06 5.05
C VAL A 412 9.63 0.25 4.72
N ASP A 413 9.35 0.52 3.44
CA ASP A 413 7.98 0.63 2.95
C ASP A 413 7.45 -0.76 2.56
N GLU A 414 6.17 -1.01 2.84
CA GLU A 414 5.48 -2.28 2.61
C GLU A 414 6.24 -3.49 3.21
N ALA A 415 6.58 -3.38 4.50
CA ALA A 415 7.43 -4.32 5.24
C ALA A 415 6.94 -5.79 5.27
N HIS A 416 5.71 -6.06 4.82
CA HIS A 416 5.16 -7.43 4.76
C HIS A 416 5.81 -8.31 3.69
N SER A 417 6.57 -7.78 2.75
CA SER A 417 7.09 -8.49 1.58
C SER A 417 8.61 -8.71 1.60
N SER A 418 9.38 -7.82 2.21
CA SER A 418 10.81 -7.66 1.88
C SER A 418 11.81 -8.26 2.87
N GLN A 419 11.40 -8.65 4.09
CA GLN A 419 12.36 -8.87 5.18
C GLN A 419 12.78 -10.32 5.45
N THR A 420 12.22 -11.31 4.77
CA THR A 420 12.46 -12.73 5.06
C THR A 420 13.41 -13.45 4.09
N GLY A 421 14.17 -12.71 3.28
CA GLY A 421 15.01 -13.30 2.25
C GLY A 421 16.52 -13.12 2.46
N SER A 422 17.31 -13.78 1.63
CA SER A 422 18.78 -13.66 1.61
C SER A 422 19.29 -12.22 1.44
N SER A 423 18.51 -11.35 0.82
CA SER A 423 18.86 -9.95 0.64
C SER A 423 18.78 -9.14 1.93
N ALA A 424 17.80 -9.43 2.80
CA ALA A 424 17.71 -8.82 4.12
C ALA A 424 18.85 -9.25 5.04
N LEU A 425 19.24 -10.52 4.98
CA LEU A 425 20.40 -11.02 5.73
C LEU A 425 21.69 -10.31 5.26
N LYS A 426 21.89 -10.17 3.97
CA LYS A 426 23.07 -9.47 3.41
C LYS A 426 23.08 -7.98 3.74
N LEU A 427 21.92 -7.33 3.84
CA LEU A 427 21.78 -5.97 4.37
C LEU A 427 22.32 -5.90 5.81
N LYS A 428 21.83 -6.78 6.69
CA LYS A 428 22.28 -6.86 8.08
C LYS A 428 23.79 -7.11 8.15
N THR A 429 24.30 -8.09 7.41
CA THR A 429 25.73 -8.41 7.35
C THR A 429 26.59 -7.23 6.88
N ALA A 430 26.10 -6.42 5.95
CA ALA A 430 26.82 -5.24 5.46
C ALA A 430 26.92 -4.13 6.51
N LEU A 431 25.88 -3.93 7.33
CA LEU A 431 25.72 -2.76 8.18
C LEU A 431 25.90 -3.05 9.67
N ALA A 432 25.92 -4.33 10.09
CA ALA A 432 26.00 -4.74 11.49
C ALA A 432 27.34 -4.43 12.15
N ASP A 433 27.34 -4.03 13.40
CA ASP A 433 28.52 -3.98 14.25
C ASP A 433 28.83 -5.40 14.77
N THR A 434 29.73 -6.08 14.08
CA THR A 434 30.10 -7.48 14.36
C THR A 434 30.89 -7.63 15.66
N GLU A 435 31.62 -6.59 16.12
CA GLU A 435 32.36 -6.65 17.38
C GLU A 435 31.40 -6.58 18.58
N ALA A 436 30.40 -5.68 18.51
CA ALA A 436 29.38 -5.61 19.56
C ALA A 436 28.58 -6.92 19.65
N ALA A 437 28.29 -7.53 18.51
CA ALA A 437 27.59 -8.82 18.46
C ALA A 437 28.47 -9.99 18.97
N LEU A 438 29.79 -9.92 18.75
CA LEU A 438 30.74 -10.91 19.26
C LEU A 438 30.83 -10.87 20.80
N ARG A 439 30.87 -9.66 21.37
CA ARG A 439 30.86 -9.49 22.85
C ARG A 439 29.60 -10.06 23.47
N GLU A 440 28.46 -9.76 22.87
CA GLU A 440 27.18 -10.32 23.34
C GLU A 440 27.14 -11.86 23.24
N TYR A 441 27.74 -12.41 22.19
CA TYR A 441 27.89 -13.86 22.06
C TYR A 441 28.79 -14.44 23.17
N ALA A 442 29.92 -13.79 23.47
CA ALA A 442 30.80 -14.18 24.55
C ALA A 442 30.10 -14.19 25.93
N GLU A 443 29.30 -13.16 26.20
CA GLU A 443 28.50 -13.04 27.43
C GLU A 443 27.48 -14.20 27.56
N ILE A 444 26.78 -14.52 26.45
CA ILE A 444 25.76 -15.59 26.43
C ILE A 444 26.41 -16.98 26.63
N GLU A 445 27.56 -17.23 25.99
CA GLU A 445 28.30 -18.47 26.12
C GLU A 445 29.10 -18.60 27.44
N GLY A 446 29.16 -17.52 28.22
CA GLY A 446 29.96 -17.49 29.47
C GLY A 446 31.47 -17.64 29.23
N LYS A 447 31.95 -17.23 28.04
CA LYS A 447 33.37 -17.31 27.63
C LYS A 447 33.97 -15.91 27.63
N ALA A 448 35.29 -15.84 27.88
CA ALA A 448 36.02 -14.60 27.70
C ALA A 448 36.11 -14.26 26.20
N GLU A 449 36.01 -12.98 25.83
CA GLU A 449 36.08 -12.48 24.44
C GLU A 449 37.38 -12.96 23.72
N GLU A 450 38.46 -13.11 24.49
CA GLU A 450 39.78 -13.59 24.07
C GLU A 450 39.81 -15.10 23.72
N GLU A 451 38.85 -15.88 24.19
CA GLU A 451 38.71 -17.33 23.88
C GLU A 451 37.95 -17.61 22.57
N LEU A 452 37.37 -16.57 21.97
CA LEU A 452 36.67 -16.66 20.72
C LEU A 452 37.64 -16.38 19.59
N ASP A 453 37.58 -17.17 18.51
CA ASP A 453 38.31 -16.90 17.29
C ASP A 453 37.51 -15.92 16.42
N PRO A 454 37.88 -14.63 16.35
CA PRO A 454 37.16 -13.64 15.53
C PRO A 454 37.19 -13.96 14.03
N ASP A 455 38.14 -14.79 13.59
CA ASP A 455 38.28 -15.21 12.18
C ASP A 455 37.46 -16.48 11.88
N ASP A 456 36.80 -17.06 12.87
CA ASP A 456 35.88 -18.19 12.64
C ASP A 456 34.67 -17.71 11.82
N LYS A 457 34.67 -18.11 10.56
CA LYS A 457 33.64 -17.73 9.59
C LYS A 457 32.24 -18.25 9.94
N LEU A 458 32.14 -19.38 10.63
CA LEU A 458 30.90 -19.90 11.13
C LEU A 458 30.35 -18.95 12.21
N LEU A 459 31.18 -18.58 13.16
CA LEU A 459 30.82 -17.61 14.17
C LEU A 459 30.40 -16.26 13.57
N GLN A 460 31.16 -15.75 12.58
CA GLN A 460 30.80 -14.50 11.87
C GLN A 460 29.45 -14.59 11.17
N GLU A 461 29.10 -15.72 10.57
CA GLU A 461 27.76 -15.87 9.97
C GLU A 461 26.66 -15.93 11.05
N MET A 462 26.89 -16.60 12.16
CA MET A 462 25.92 -16.68 13.26
C MET A 462 25.65 -15.32 13.91
N ILE A 463 26.67 -14.52 14.18
CA ILE A 463 26.52 -13.18 14.79
C ILE A 463 25.86 -12.15 13.85
N ASN A 464 25.89 -12.37 12.55
CA ASN A 464 25.19 -11.52 11.58
C ASN A 464 23.66 -11.76 11.57
N HIS A 465 23.18 -12.84 12.19
CA HIS A 465 21.76 -13.09 12.37
C HIS A 465 21.24 -12.39 13.64
N GLY A 466 19.94 -12.13 13.70
CA GLY A 466 19.30 -11.52 14.87
C GLY A 466 19.25 -9.99 14.87
N LYS A 467 19.01 -9.40 16.03
CA LYS A 467 18.91 -7.95 16.24
C LYS A 467 20.30 -7.35 16.50
N HIS A 468 20.58 -6.16 15.98
CA HIS A 468 21.86 -5.46 16.14
C HIS A 468 21.65 -4.12 16.80
N LYS A 469 22.48 -3.77 17.79
CA LYS A 469 22.38 -2.52 18.56
C LYS A 469 22.63 -1.26 17.72
N ASN A 470 23.35 -1.37 16.60
CA ASN A 470 23.62 -0.26 15.70
C ASN A 470 22.59 -0.11 14.56
N LEU A 471 21.59 -1.00 14.46
CA LEU A 471 20.56 -0.97 13.44
C LEU A 471 19.18 -0.76 14.05
N SER A 472 18.45 0.24 13.57
CA SER A 472 17.04 0.44 13.88
C SER A 472 16.20 0.37 12.63
N PHE A 473 15.14 -0.44 12.69
CA PHE A 473 14.21 -0.59 11.58
C PHE A 473 12.90 0.14 11.87
N PHE A 474 12.44 0.89 10.89
CA PHE A 474 11.17 1.62 10.88
C PHE A 474 10.31 1.04 9.78
N ALA A 475 9.46 0.09 10.13
CA ALA A 475 8.68 -0.72 9.19
C ALA A 475 7.27 -0.14 9.03
N PHE A 476 6.95 0.38 7.85
CA PHE A 476 5.63 0.91 7.51
C PHE A 476 4.85 -0.12 6.68
N THR A 477 3.62 -0.44 7.09
CA THR A 477 2.74 -1.33 6.34
C THR A 477 1.28 -1.09 6.69
N ALA A 478 0.37 -1.39 5.76
CA ALA A 478 -1.06 -1.44 6.04
C ALA A 478 -1.52 -2.83 6.53
N THR A 479 -0.72 -3.85 6.24
CA THR A 479 -1.11 -5.27 6.38
C THR A 479 0.04 -6.07 6.98
N PRO A 480 0.35 -5.85 8.28
CA PRO A 480 1.39 -6.62 8.95
C PRO A 480 1.02 -8.10 9.00
N LYS A 481 2.01 -8.97 8.78
CA LYS A 481 1.89 -10.41 8.95
C LYS A 481 2.50 -10.83 10.28
N ASP A 482 2.26 -12.09 10.67
CA ASP A 482 2.88 -12.74 11.82
C ASP A 482 4.37 -12.39 11.96
N LYS A 483 5.14 -12.67 10.92
CA LYS A 483 6.59 -12.39 10.85
C LYS A 483 6.96 -10.91 10.94
N THR A 484 6.12 -10.05 10.41
CA THR A 484 6.34 -8.59 10.47
C THR A 484 6.15 -8.09 11.90
N LEU A 485 5.12 -8.59 12.57
CA LEU A 485 4.82 -8.29 13.96
C LEU A 485 5.95 -8.78 14.89
N GLU A 486 6.43 -10.00 14.71
CA GLU A 486 7.49 -10.58 15.53
C GLU A 486 8.84 -9.85 15.35
N ILE A 487 9.21 -9.46 14.12
CA ILE A 487 10.49 -8.77 13.84
C ILE A 487 10.48 -7.30 14.26
N PHE A 488 9.37 -6.60 14.03
CA PHE A 488 9.31 -5.13 14.16
C PHE A 488 8.33 -4.65 15.21
N GLY A 489 7.43 -5.51 15.70
CA GLY A 489 6.46 -5.18 16.72
C GLY A 489 7.10 -4.89 18.07
N THR A 490 6.36 -4.20 18.92
CA THR A 490 6.70 -3.98 20.32
C THR A 490 6.17 -5.14 21.15
N GLU A 491 7.04 -5.84 21.84
CA GLU A 491 6.69 -6.91 22.74
C GLU A 491 6.04 -6.34 24.02
N TYR A 492 4.91 -6.90 24.40
CA TYR A 492 4.17 -6.55 25.60
C TYR A 492 4.49 -7.55 26.73
N ALA A 493 4.10 -7.21 27.96
CA ALA A 493 4.39 -8.03 29.14
C ALA A 493 3.72 -9.41 29.12
N ASP A 494 2.70 -9.61 28.31
CA ASP A 494 2.01 -10.89 28.09
C ASP A 494 2.64 -11.74 26.97
N GLY A 495 3.74 -11.27 26.37
CA GLY A 495 4.43 -11.94 25.26
C GLY A 495 3.81 -11.69 23.89
N SER A 496 2.80 -10.83 23.80
CA SER A 496 2.20 -10.44 22.54
C SER A 496 2.99 -9.33 21.84
N PHE A 497 2.94 -9.29 20.50
CA PHE A 497 3.63 -8.29 19.69
C PHE A 497 2.63 -7.37 19.01
N HIS A 498 2.76 -6.07 19.26
CA HIS A 498 1.87 -5.02 18.79
C HIS A 498 2.60 -3.99 17.93
N PRO A 499 1.90 -3.31 16.99
CA PRO A 499 2.45 -2.14 16.32
C PRO A 499 2.77 -1.01 17.31
N PHE A 500 3.85 -0.27 17.04
CA PHE A 500 4.21 0.92 17.82
C PHE A 500 3.22 2.06 17.63
N HIS A 501 2.60 2.16 16.45
CA HIS A 501 1.62 3.19 16.10
C HIS A 501 0.62 2.66 15.09
N ILE A 502 -0.66 2.94 15.32
CA ILE A 502 -1.76 2.45 14.50
C ILE A 502 -2.55 3.63 13.92
N TYR A 503 -2.91 3.53 12.65
CA TYR A 503 -3.98 4.26 12.00
C TYR A 503 -4.76 3.26 11.16
N SER A 504 -5.81 2.69 11.78
CA SER A 504 -6.51 1.53 11.26
C SER A 504 -7.30 1.84 9.99
N MET A 505 -7.68 0.81 9.25
CA MET A 505 -8.57 0.94 8.09
C MET A 505 -9.94 1.45 8.54
N ARG A 506 -10.45 0.94 9.67
CA ARG A 506 -11.69 1.40 10.27
C ARG A 506 -11.69 2.91 10.51
N GLN A 507 -10.69 3.41 11.25
CA GLN A 507 -10.59 4.85 11.54
C GLN A 507 -10.52 5.68 10.27
N ALA A 508 -9.71 5.25 9.29
CA ALA A 508 -9.55 5.97 8.03
C ALA A 508 -10.84 6.05 7.19
N ILE A 509 -11.67 4.99 7.23
CA ILE A 509 -12.98 4.95 6.57
C ILE A 509 -13.97 5.86 7.32
N GLU A 510 -14.07 5.70 8.62
CA GLU A 510 -15.02 6.46 9.44
C GLU A 510 -14.73 7.98 9.43
N GLU A 511 -13.47 8.37 9.30
CA GLU A 511 -13.05 9.76 9.11
C GLU A 511 -13.29 10.28 7.69
N GLY A 512 -13.70 9.42 6.75
CA GLY A 512 -13.86 9.77 5.32
C GLY A 512 -12.54 10.08 4.62
N PHE A 513 -11.42 9.62 5.20
CA PHE A 513 -10.10 9.80 4.63
C PHE A 513 -9.85 8.89 3.42
N ILE A 514 -10.35 7.67 3.51
CA ILE A 514 -10.44 6.70 2.43
C ILE A 514 -11.90 6.27 2.28
N LEU A 515 -12.26 5.84 1.09
CA LEU A 515 -13.58 5.26 0.85
C LEU A 515 -13.60 3.79 1.27
N ASP A 516 -14.74 3.35 1.77
CA ASP A 516 -15.00 1.92 2.00
C ASP A 516 -15.22 1.21 0.67
N VAL A 517 -14.23 0.44 0.25
CA VAL A 517 -14.27 -0.30 -1.03
C VAL A 517 -15.21 -1.48 -1.00
N LEU A 518 -15.68 -1.90 0.16
CA LEU A 518 -16.57 -3.04 0.36
C LEU A 518 -18.04 -2.65 0.37
N GLN A 519 -18.38 -1.37 0.23
CA GLN A 519 -19.74 -0.86 0.37
C GLN A 519 -20.64 -1.23 -0.81
N ASN A 520 -20.08 -1.27 -2.03
CA ASN A 520 -20.80 -1.69 -3.24
C ASN A 520 -20.05 -2.83 -3.89
N TYR A 521 -20.31 -4.03 -3.43
CA TYR A 521 -19.66 -5.25 -3.89
C TYR A 521 -20.65 -6.20 -4.56
N MET A 522 -20.30 -6.68 -5.75
CA MET A 522 -21.09 -7.65 -6.51
C MET A 522 -20.25 -8.88 -6.81
N THR A 523 -20.77 -10.06 -6.52
CA THR A 523 -20.08 -11.32 -6.86
C THR A 523 -20.87 -12.14 -7.85
N TYR A 524 -20.11 -12.78 -8.74
CA TYR A 524 -20.63 -13.80 -9.67
C TYR A 524 -19.98 -15.15 -9.38
N LYS A 525 -20.76 -16.21 -9.48
CA LYS A 525 -20.25 -17.57 -9.49
C LYS A 525 -20.19 -18.04 -10.94
N THR A 526 -19.04 -18.55 -11.34
CA THR A 526 -18.89 -19.25 -12.62
C THR A 526 -19.31 -20.70 -12.42
N CYS A 527 -20.39 -21.10 -13.08
CA CYS A 527 -20.86 -22.48 -13.15
C CYS A 527 -20.43 -23.05 -14.50
N PHE A 528 -19.75 -24.20 -14.51
CA PHE A 528 -19.29 -24.83 -15.72
C PHE A 528 -19.24 -26.34 -15.57
N GLU A 529 -19.27 -27.02 -16.69
CA GLU A 529 -19.05 -28.46 -16.82
C GLU A 529 -18.05 -28.73 -17.93
N ILE A 530 -17.05 -29.53 -17.62
CA ILE A 530 -15.98 -29.94 -18.53
C ILE A 530 -16.06 -31.44 -18.71
N ALA A 531 -15.89 -31.90 -19.93
CA ALA A 531 -15.78 -33.32 -20.26
C ALA A 531 -14.38 -33.64 -20.80
N ASN A 532 -13.98 -34.90 -20.65
CA ASN A 532 -12.84 -35.47 -21.35
C ASN A 532 -13.28 -35.73 -22.81
N SER A 533 -12.60 -35.11 -23.75
CA SER A 533 -12.93 -35.22 -25.17
C SER A 533 -12.36 -36.47 -25.83
N THR A 534 -11.52 -37.24 -25.12
CA THR A 534 -10.85 -38.44 -25.64
C THR A 534 -11.20 -39.67 -24.82
N PRO A 535 -11.23 -40.88 -25.39
CA PRO A 535 -11.51 -42.12 -24.66
C PRO A 535 -10.40 -42.47 -23.64
N ASP A 536 -9.27 -41.81 -23.66
CA ASP A 536 -8.16 -42.02 -22.73
C ASP A 536 -8.45 -41.39 -21.39
N ASN A 537 -8.24 -42.19 -20.34
CA ASN A 537 -8.34 -41.70 -18.96
C ASN A 537 -6.99 -41.82 -18.24
N PRO A 538 -6.02 -40.94 -18.56
CA PRO A 538 -4.67 -41.04 -18.00
C PRO A 538 -4.65 -40.71 -16.49
N GLU A 539 -3.82 -41.42 -15.75
CA GLU A 539 -3.50 -41.06 -14.37
C GLU A 539 -2.58 -39.86 -14.33
N VAL A 540 -3.05 -38.77 -13.73
CA VAL A 540 -2.33 -37.51 -13.66
C VAL A 540 -2.29 -36.98 -12.21
N PRO A 541 -1.27 -36.20 -11.85
CA PRO A 541 -1.22 -35.56 -10.52
C PRO A 541 -2.41 -34.60 -10.36
N ALA A 542 -3.29 -34.90 -9.41
CA ALA A 542 -4.57 -34.21 -9.22
C ALA A 542 -4.41 -32.68 -9.06
N SER A 543 -3.37 -32.22 -8.37
CA SER A 543 -3.10 -30.79 -8.16
C SER A 543 -2.73 -30.06 -9.46
N LYS A 544 -1.97 -30.71 -10.36
CA LYS A 544 -1.57 -30.14 -11.64
C LYS A 544 -2.72 -30.17 -12.65
N ALA A 545 -3.43 -31.28 -12.75
CA ALA A 545 -4.60 -31.40 -13.59
C ALA A 545 -5.67 -30.37 -13.22
N SER A 546 -5.99 -30.23 -11.95
CA SER A 546 -6.93 -29.21 -11.46
C SER A 546 -6.51 -27.77 -11.86
N LYS A 547 -5.20 -27.48 -11.89
CA LYS A 547 -4.70 -26.17 -12.31
C LYS A 547 -4.87 -25.97 -13.82
N VAL A 548 -4.55 -26.98 -14.62
CA VAL A 548 -4.72 -26.92 -16.09
C VAL A 548 -6.19 -26.77 -16.46
N ILE A 549 -7.06 -27.54 -15.83
CA ILE A 549 -8.52 -27.48 -16.06
C ILE A 549 -9.07 -26.09 -15.71
N LYS A 550 -8.65 -25.50 -14.59
CA LYS A 550 -9.05 -24.14 -14.23
C LYS A 550 -8.54 -23.10 -15.23
N ASN A 551 -7.29 -23.21 -15.68
CA ASN A 551 -6.73 -22.31 -16.69
C ASN A 551 -7.48 -22.44 -18.02
N PHE A 552 -7.77 -23.66 -18.47
CA PHE A 552 -8.57 -23.92 -19.66
C PHE A 552 -9.93 -23.22 -19.58
N GLN A 553 -10.66 -23.39 -18.49
CA GLN A 553 -11.94 -22.74 -18.28
C GLN A 553 -11.81 -21.20 -18.26
N GLN A 554 -10.82 -20.66 -17.54
CA GLN A 554 -10.62 -19.22 -17.42
C GLN A 554 -10.26 -18.56 -18.76
N LEU A 555 -9.43 -19.20 -19.56
CA LEU A 555 -8.96 -18.68 -20.84
C LEU A 555 -9.87 -19.04 -22.03
N HIS A 556 -10.94 -19.80 -21.78
CA HIS A 556 -11.85 -20.24 -22.84
C HIS A 556 -12.53 -19.02 -23.51
N PRO A 557 -12.55 -18.93 -24.86
CA PRO A 557 -13.07 -17.76 -25.57
C PRO A 557 -14.50 -17.37 -25.18
N TYR A 558 -15.34 -18.36 -24.94
CA TYR A 558 -16.73 -18.13 -24.52
C TYR A 558 -16.81 -17.45 -23.12
N ASN A 559 -16.00 -17.92 -22.18
CA ASN A 559 -15.93 -17.30 -20.85
C ASN A 559 -15.48 -15.83 -20.92
N ILE A 560 -14.42 -15.57 -21.68
CA ILE A 560 -13.87 -14.22 -21.83
C ILE A 560 -14.89 -13.31 -22.53
N SER A 561 -15.58 -13.82 -23.56
CA SER A 561 -16.60 -13.05 -24.29
C SER A 561 -17.78 -12.63 -23.40
N GLN A 562 -18.30 -13.54 -22.57
CA GLN A 562 -19.39 -13.20 -21.64
C GLN A 562 -18.96 -12.15 -20.60
N LYS A 563 -17.76 -12.30 -20.05
CA LYS A 563 -17.22 -11.33 -19.07
C LYS A 563 -16.85 -9.99 -19.71
N ALA A 564 -16.31 -9.99 -20.94
CA ALA A 564 -16.01 -8.76 -21.68
C ALA A 564 -17.26 -7.90 -21.90
N LYS A 565 -18.38 -8.52 -22.21
CA LYS A 565 -19.70 -7.88 -22.30
C LYS A 565 -20.09 -7.19 -21.00
N ILE A 566 -20.00 -7.92 -19.89
CA ILE A 566 -20.31 -7.40 -18.55
C ILE A 566 -19.37 -6.22 -18.21
N ILE A 567 -18.08 -6.32 -18.54
CA ILE A 567 -17.11 -5.25 -18.28
C ILE A 567 -17.52 -3.95 -18.98
N VAL A 568 -17.81 -4.03 -20.27
CA VAL A 568 -18.18 -2.85 -21.08
C VAL A 568 -19.49 -2.24 -20.61
N GLU A 569 -20.52 -3.05 -20.39
CA GLU A 569 -21.84 -2.53 -19.96
C GLU A 569 -21.74 -1.98 -18.52
N THR A 570 -21.01 -2.64 -17.63
CA THR A 570 -20.78 -2.09 -16.25
C THR A 570 -20.07 -0.75 -16.30
N PHE A 571 -19.08 -0.57 -17.18
CA PHE A 571 -18.44 0.74 -17.33
C PHE A 571 -19.47 1.81 -17.73
N ARG A 572 -20.29 1.53 -18.72
CA ARG A 572 -21.25 2.48 -19.26
C ARG A 572 -22.39 2.81 -18.30
N GLU A 573 -22.90 1.81 -17.59
CA GLU A 573 -24.03 1.96 -16.66
C GLU A 573 -23.62 2.52 -15.28
N THR A 574 -22.45 2.09 -14.78
CA THR A 574 -22.07 2.36 -13.38
C THR A 574 -20.95 3.37 -13.24
N THR A 575 -19.98 3.40 -14.18
CA THR A 575 -18.73 4.14 -13.99
C THR A 575 -18.67 5.46 -14.72
N LYS A 576 -19.14 5.48 -15.96
CA LYS A 576 -18.95 6.57 -16.91
C LYS A 576 -19.36 7.94 -16.38
N GLU A 577 -20.54 8.05 -15.77
CA GLU A 577 -21.08 9.31 -15.26
C GLU A 577 -20.56 9.69 -13.86
N LYS A 578 -19.79 8.82 -13.23
CA LYS A 578 -19.20 9.10 -11.91
C LYS A 578 -18.07 10.12 -11.99
N ILE A 579 -17.83 10.82 -10.89
CA ILE A 579 -16.78 11.85 -10.75
C ILE A 579 -16.91 12.92 -11.86
N GLY A 580 -18.15 13.37 -12.11
CA GLY A 580 -18.44 14.38 -13.15
C GLY A 580 -18.08 13.91 -14.57
N GLY A 581 -18.23 12.62 -14.86
CA GLY A 581 -17.91 12.04 -16.17
C GLY A 581 -16.44 11.60 -16.32
N ASN A 582 -15.65 11.65 -15.24
CA ASN A 582 -14.23 11.23 -15.25
C ASN A 582 -13.99 9.87 -14.56
N GLY A 583 -15.03 9.13 -14.24
CA GLY A 583 -14.93 7.83 -13.59
C GLY A 583 -14.12 6.83 -14.44
N LYS A 584 -13.18 6.11 -13.80
CA LYS A 584 -12.30 5.13 -14.44
C LYS A 584 -12.53 3.74 -13.87
N MET A 585 -12.23 2.73 -14.69
CA MET A 585 -12.37 1.32 -14.35
C MET A 585 -11.05 0.58 -14.50
N MET A 586 -10.77 -0.35 -13.58
CA MET A 586 -9.66 -1.30 -13.68
C MET A 586 -10.19 -2.73 -13.74
N VAL A 587 -9.64 -3.55 -14.64
CA VAL A 587 -9.95 -4.99 -14.77
C VAL A 587 -8.73 -5.79 -14.36
N VAL A 588 -8.83 -6.52 -13.26
CA VAL A 588 -7.73 -7.32 -12.68
C VAL A 588 -7.86 -8.75 -13.17
N THR A 589 -6.90 -9.20 -13.97
CA THR A 589 -6.91 -10.53 -14.60
C THR A 589 -5.96 -11.52 -13.93
N SER A 590 -6.19 -12.81 -14.13
CA SER A 590 -5.42 -13.90 -13.52
C SER A 590 -4.02 -14.05 -14.07
N SER A 591 -3.79 -13.66 -15.34
CA SER A 591 -2.52 -13.83 -16.05
C SER A 591 -2.34 -12.81 -17.16
N ARG A 592 -1.10 -12.68 -17.66
CA ARG A 592 -0.78 -11.82 -18.82
C ARG A 592 -1.56 -12.26 -20.08
N LEU A 593 -1.67 -13.58 -20.30
CA LEU A 593 -2.43 -14.14 -21.43
C LEU A 593 -3.92 -13.78 -21.30
N ALA A 594 -4.50 -13.88 -20.11
CA ALA A 594 -5.87 -13.44 -19.86
C ALA A 594 -6.04 -11.95 -20.18
N ALA A 595 -5.10 -11.09 -19.76
CA ALA A 595 -5.17 -9.66 -20.03
C ALA A 595 -5.17 -9.36 -21.54
N VAL A 596 -4.33 -10.03 -22.33
CA VAL A 596 -4.29 -9.88 -23.80
C VAL A 596 -5.62 -10.32 -24.41
N ARG A 597 -6.14 -11.50 -24.05
CA ARG A 597 -7.40 -12.01 -24.58
C ARG A 597 -8.59 -11.13 -24.19
N TYR A 598 -8.63 -10.60 -22.95
CA TYR A 598 -9.64 -9.61 -22.54
C TYR A 598 -9.52 -8.32 -23.34
N TYR A 599 -8.31 -7.83 -23.58
CA TYR A 599 -8.10 -6.62 -24.37
C TYR A 599 -8.70 -6.76 -25.79
N HIS A 600 -8.39 -7.86 -26.46
CA HIS A 600 -8.92 -8.12 -27.81
C HIS A 600 -10.44 -8.30 -27.83
N GLU A 601 -10.98 -9.03 -26.86
CA GLU A 601 -12.41 -9.32 -26.81
C GLU A 601 -13.25 -8.11 -26.40
N VAL A 602 -12.78 -7.31 -25.43
CA VAL A 602 -13.40 -6.04 -25.05
C VAL A 602 -13.39 -5.06 -26.22
N LYS A 603 -12.25 -4.95 -26.92
CA LYS A 603 -12.14 -4.11 -28.11
C LYS A 603 -13.10 -4.56 -29.23
N ARG A 604 -13.15 -5.86 -29.50
CA ARG A 604 -14.06 -6.46 -30.46
C ARG A 604 -15.53 -6.15 -30.12
N TYR A 605 -15.91 -6.28 -28.85
CA TYR A 605 -17.28 -6.00 -28.40
C TYR A 605 -17.62 -4.49 -28.54
N ILE A 606 -16.70 -3.59 -28.17
CA ILE A 606 -16.86 -2.13 -28.34
C ILE A 606 -17.09 -1.80 -29.82
N GLU A 607 -16.32 -2.38 -30.73
CA GLU A 607 -16.46 -2.17 -32.19
C GLU A 607 -17.79 -2.74 -32.72
N GLN A 608 -18.17 -3.93 -32.27
CA GLN A 608 -19.43 -4.59 -32.65
C GLN A 608 -20.65 -3.76 -32.25
N MET A 609 -20.62 -3.19 -31.05
CA MET A 609 -21.69 -2.35 -30.51
C MET A 609 -21.61 -0.90 -31.01
N LYS A 610 -20.54 -0.54 -31.73
CA LYS A 610 -20.27 0.81 -32.24
C LYS A 610 -20.22 1.85 -31.12
N TYR A 611 -19.68 1.48 -29.96
CA TYR A 611 -19.45 2.41 -28.87
C TYR A 611 -18.22 3.27 -29.16
N ASN A 612 -18.34 4.58 -28.95
CA ASN A 612 -17.26 5.55 -29.17
C ASN A 612 -16.92 6.36 -27.92
N ASP A 613 -17.46 5.93 -26.79
CA ASP A 613 -17.37 6.59 -25.47
C ASP A 613 -16.53 5.80 -24.46
N ILE A 614 -15.80 4.77 -24.91
CA ILE A 614 -14.96 3.93 -24.09
C ILE A 614 -13.63 3.63 -24.81
N ASP A 615 -12.55 3.97 -24.15
CA ASP A 615 -11.18 3.71 -24.61
C ASP A 615 -10.44 2.85 -23.58
N ILE A 616 -9.70 1.84 -24.06
CA ILE A 616 -9.11 0.80 -23.22
C ILE A 616 -7.60 0.75 -23.34
N LEU A 617 -6.92 0.47 -22.22
CA LEU A 617 -5.49 0.14 -22.15
C LEU A 617 -5.28 -1.21 -21.50
N VAL A 618 -4.14 -1.83 -21.79
CA VAL A 618 -3.67 -3.02 -21.09
C VAL A 618 -2.32 -2.76 -20.42
N ALA A 619 -2.08 -3.37 -19.26
CA ALA A 619 -0.82 -3.23 -18.54
C ALA A 619 -0.32 -4.56 -17.97
N PHE A 620 0.87 -4.98 -18.42
CA PHE A 620 1.59 -6.15 -17.93
C PHE A 620 3.08 -6.01 -18.23
N SER A 621 3.94 -6.76 -17.53
CA SER A 621 5.38 -6.67 -17.73
C SER A 621 5.89 -7.73 -18.69
N GLY A 622 6.82 -7.35 -19.60
CA GLY A 622 7.47 -8.22 -20.56
C GLY A 622 6.59 -8.65 -21.73
N ALA A 623 7.01 -9.67 -22.48
CA ALA A 623 6.28 -10.21 -23.62
C ALA A 623 5.50 -11.47 -23.25
N ILE A 624 4.45 -11.77 -23.99
CA ILE A 624 3.65 -13.00 -23.91
C ILE A 624 3.26 -13.47 -25.32
N LYS A 625 3.32 -14.77 -25.53
CA LYS A 625 2.84 -15.40 -26.76
C LYS A 625 1.41 -15.91 -26.58
N ASP A 626 0.56 -15.64 -27.57
CA ASP A 626 -0.73 -16.26 -27.74
C ASP A 626 -0.81 -16.78 -29.18
N GLU A 627 -0.96 -18.08 -29.34
CA GLU A 627 -0.81 -18.78 -30.62
C GLU A 627 0.56 -18.46 -31.27
N ASP A 628 0.59 -17.91 -32.48
CA ASP A 628 1.80 -17.58 -33.22
C ASP A 628 2.28 -16.13 -33.03
N GLU A 629 1.51 -15.30 -32.28
CA GLU A 629 1.84 -13.89 -32.09
C GLU A 629 2.44 -13.59 -30.72
N GLU A 630 3.39 -12.67 -30.70
CA GLU A 630 3.99 -12.12 -29.49
C GLU A 630 3.45 -10.73 -29.21
N TYR A 631 2.97 -10.54 -28.00
CA TYR A 631 2.36 -9.30 -27.51
C TYR A 631 3.18 -8.66 -26.40
N THR A 632 3.33 -7.35 -26.49
CA THR A 632 3.86 -6.49 -25.43
C THR A 632 2.86 -5.38 -25.14
N GLU A 633 2.94 -4.77 -23.96
CA GLU A 633 2.10 -3.63 -23.60
C GLU A 633 2.16 -2.50 -24.65
N ALA A 634 3.37 -2.14 -25.09
CA ALA A 634 3.57 -1.09 -26.08
C ALA A 634 3.01 -1.43 -27.47
N LYS A 635 2.98 -2.72 -27.84
CA LYS A 635 2.38 -3.16 -29.13
C LYS A 635 0.85 -3.03 -29.12
N LEU A 636 0.21 -3.28 -27.98
CA LEU A 636 -1.24 -3.28 -27.86
C LEU A 636 -1.82 -1.87 -27.61
N ASN A 637 -1.13 -1.04 -26.82
CA ASN A 637 -1.62 0.28 -26.46
C ASN A 637 -1.33 1.29 -27.56
N VAL A 638 -2.38 1.76 -28.22
CA VAL A 638 -2.30 2.67 -29.37
C VAL A 638 -3.28 3.81 -29.17
N ARG A 639 -2.84 5.05 -29.41
CA ARG A 639 -3.71 6.24 -29.40
C ARG A 639 -4.59 6.29 -30.64
N LYS A 640 -5.59 7.15 -30.63
CA LYS A 640 -6.50 7.38 -31.77
C LYS A 640 -5.80 7.83 -33.05
N ASP A 641 -4.62 8.44 -32.94
CA ASP A 641 -3.78 8.86 -34.06
C ASP A 641 -2.87 7.73 -34.62
N GLY A 642 -2.94 6.52 -34.03
CA GLY A 642 -2.13 5.39 -34.42
C GLY A 642 -0.75 5.31 -33.72
N SER A 643 -0.39 6.28 -32.88
CA SER A 643 0.89 6.25 -32.16
C SER A 643 0.87 5.27 -31.00
N HIS A 644 1.97 4.54 -30.80
CA HIS A 644 2.12 3.59 -29.69
C HIS A 644 2.41 4.30 -28.36
N ILE A 645 1.92 3.71 -27.27
CA ILE A 645 2.12 4.18 -25.91
C ILE A 645 3.18 3.31 -25.25
N SER A 646 4.26 3.91 -24.77
CA SER A 646 5.30 3.19 -24.03
C SER A 646 4.83 2.83 -22.61
N GLU A 647 5.45 1.82 -22.01
CA GLU A 647 5.14 1.36 -20.65
C GLU A 647 5.17 2.48 -19.60
N ASN A 648 6.09 3.43 -19.73
CA ASN A 648 6.21 4.56 -18.81
C ASN A 648 5.12 5.61 -18.99
N GLN A 649 4.47 5.67 -20.16
CA GLN A 649 3.39 6.60 -20.47
C GLN A 649 2.01 6.05 -20.10
N THR A 650 1.86 4.73 -19.95
CA THR A 650 0.55 4.07 -19.72
C THR A 650 -0.23 4.69 -18.55
N LYS A 651 0.45 5.04 -17.45
CA LYS A 651 -0.20 5.65 -16.28
C LYS A 651 -0.75 7.05 -16.59
N ALA A 652 0.02 7.90 -17.26
CA ALA A 652 -0.39 9.26 -17.62
C ALA A 652 -1.52 9.22 -18.64
N GLU A 653 -1.40 8.37 -19.67
CA GLU A 653 -2.45 8.19 -20.68
C GLU A 653 -3.75 7.66 -20.08
N PHE A 654 -3.68 6.75 -19.12
CA PHE A 654 -4.86 6.28 -18.39
C PHE A 654 -5.52 7.42 -17.62
N HIS A 655 -4.73 8.29 -16.98
CA HIS A 655 -5.26 9.44 -16.26
C HIS A 655 -5.96 10.43 -17.19
N ASP A 656 -5.33 10.75 -18.32
CA ASP A 656 -5.76 11.87 -19.18
C ASP A 656 -6.77 11.46 -20.27
N ASN A 657 -6.58 10.28 -20.90
CA ASN A 657 -7.21 9.98 -22.19
C ASN A 657 -8.01 8.67 -22.22
N PHE A 658 -7.77 7.74 -21.32
CA PHE A 658 -8.39 6.41 -21.37
C PHE A 658 -9.28 6.13 -20.14
N ASN A 659 -10.30 5.27 -20.31
CA ASN A 659 -11.32 5.03 -19.29
C ASN A 659 -11.16 3.70 -18.56
N VAL A 660 -10.69 2.65 -19.28
CA VAL A 660 -10.60 1.29 -18.74
C VAL A 660 -9.17 0.79 -18.87
N LEU A 661 -8.64 0.22 -17.78
CA LEU A 661 -7.29 -0.34 -17.71
C LEU A 661 -7.38 -1.83 -17.35
N ILE A 662 -6.94 -2.71 -18.25
CA ILE A 662 -6.89 -4.17 -18.04
C ILE A 662 -5.49 -4.52 -17.55
N VAL A 663 -5.37 -5.16 -16.38
CA VAL A 663 -4.07 -5.39 -15.74
C VAL A 663 -3.82 -6.86 -15.40
N ALA A 664 -2.54 -7.27 -15.55
CA ALA A 664 -2.05 -8.54 -15.04
C ALA A 664 -0.80 -8.30 -14.17
N GLU A 665 -0.90 -8.50 -12.85
CA GLU A 665 0.14 -8.27 -11.84
C GLU A 665 0.60 -6.78 -11.72
N LYS A 666 0.81 -6.10 -12.83
CA LYS A 666 1.21 -4.69 -12.89
C LYS A 666 0.08 -3.81 -12.35
N TYR A 667 0.41 -2.76 -11.60
CA TYR A 667 -0.52 -1.80 -10.99
C TYR A 667 -1.48 -2.35 -9.90
N GLN A 668 -1.45 -3.63 -9.57
CA GLN A 668 -2.19 -4.17 -8.42
C GLN A 668 -1.62 -3.66 -7.08
N THR A 669 -0.35 -3.26 -7.07
CA THR A 669 0.31 -2.58 -5.96
C THR A 669 1.00 -1.32 -6.46
N GLY A 670 1.06 -0.27 -5.64
CA GLY A 670 1.79 0.96 -5.97
C GLY A 670 1.16 1.88 -7.02
N PHE A 671 -0.07 1.61 -7.45
CA PHE A 671 -0.81 2.45 -8.39
C PHE A 671 -1.70 3.45 -7.65
N ASP A 672 -1.56 4.72 -7.96
CA ASP A 672 -2.33 5.80 -7.36
C ASP A 672 -3.08 6.54 -8.47
N GLU A 673 -4.41 6.33 -8.53
CA GLU A 673 -5.34 6.97 -9.45
C GLU A 673 -6.62 7.34 -8.72
N PRO A 674 -6.78 8.60 -8.30
CA PRO A 674 -7.96 9.04 -7.55
C PRO A 674 -9.27 8.88 -8.31
N LEU A 675 -9.25 8.97 -9.65
CA LEU A 675 -10.43 8.84 -10.50
C LEU A 675 -10.91 7.39 -10.67
N LEU A 676 -10.15 6.41 -10.15
CA LEU A 676 -10.51 5.00 -10.24
C LEU A 676 -11.72 4.72 -9.35
N HIS A 677 -12.89 4.51 -9.98
CA HIS A 677 -14.17 4.27 -9.31
C HIS A 677 -14.55 2.79 -9.24
N THR A 678 -14.32 2.04 -10.33
CA THR A 678 -14.79 0.67 -10.47
C THR A 678 -13.62 -0.31 -10.65
N MET A 679 -13.71 -1.45 -10.01
CA MET A 679 -12.78 -2.56 -10.23
C MET A 679 -13.55 -3.84 -10.58
N ILE A 680 -13.14 -4.47 -11.68
CA ILE A 680 -13.60 -5.81 -12.06
C ILE A 680 -12.49 -6.80 -11.68
N VAL A 681 -12.84 -7.86 -10.97
CA VAL A 681 -11.88 -8.85 -10.46
C VAL A 681 -12.13 -10.21 -11.11
N ASP A 682 -11.18 -10.67 -11.92
CA ASP A 682 -11.15 -12.03 -12.48
C ASP A 682 -9.89 -12.77 -12.05
N LYS A 683 -9.62 -12.70 -10.75
CA LYS A 683 -8.44 -13.30 -10.12
C LYS A 683 -8.77 -13.72 -8.69
N LYS A 684 -8.27 -14.91 -8.27
CA LYS A 684 -8.37 -15.29 -6.86
C LYS A 684 -7.47 -14.39 -6.02
N LEU A 685 -8.09 -13.63 -5.15
CA LEU A 685 -7.41 -12.75 -4.18
C LEU A 685 -7.46 -13.41 -2.80
N LYS A 686 -6.34 -13.37 -2.05
CA LYS A 686 -6.25 -13.92 -0.68
C LYS A 686 -5.43 -13.02 0.22
N GLY A 687 -5.89 -12.85 1.46
CA GLY A 687 -5.19 -12.13 2.52
C GLY A 687 -4.69 -10.74 2.06
N VAL A 688 -3.44 -10.42 2.35
CA VAL A 688 -2.81 -9.14 2.01
C VAL A 688 -3.01 -8.70 0.55
N LYS A 689 -2.95 -9.65 -0.41
CA LYS A 689 -3.13 -9.30 -1.83
C LYS A 689 -4.53 -8.78 -2.16
N ALA A 690 -5.56 -9.27 -1.47
CA ALA A 690 -6.92 -8.75 -1.63
C ALA A 690 -7.00 -7.30 -1.16
N VAL A 691 -6.54 -7.04 0.06
CA VAL A 691 -6.52 -5.69 0.63
C VAL A 691 -5.73 -4.73 -0.26
N GLN A 692 -4.53 -5.10 -0.68
CA GLN A 692 -3.68 -4.25 -1.52
C GLN A 692 -4.27 -3.93 -2.89
N THR A 693 -4.91 -4.92 -3.52
CA THR A 693 -5.51 -4.75 -4.84
C THR A 693 -6.76 -3.88 -4.75
N LEU A 694 -7.70 -4.23 -3.88
CA LEU A 694 -8.99 -3.55 -3.78
C LEU A 694 -8.86 -2.13 -3.19
N SER A 695 -7.90 -1.91 -2.29
CA SER A 695 -7.62 -0.57 -1.75
C SER A 695 -7.06 0.43 -2.77
N ARG A 696 -6.87 0.05 -4.04
CA ARG A 696 -6.59 1.03 -5.11
C ARG A 696 -7.79 1.94 -5.37
N LEU A 697 -8.99 1.47 -5.07
CA LEU A 697 -10.24 2.23 -5.21
C LEU A 697 -10.45 3.26 -4.09
N ASN A 698 -9.85 3.09 -2.93
CA ASN A 698 -10.18 3.83 -1.72
C ASN A 698 -9.76 5.30 -1.70
N ARG A 699 -9.08 5.79 -2.74
CA ARG A 699 -8.63 7.19 -2.84
C ARG A 699 -9.81 8.14 -2.96
N THR A 700 -9.80 9.19 -2.17
CA THR A 700 -10.78 10.28 -2.21
C THR A 700 -10.34 11.36 -3.19
N CYS A 701 -11.27 11.93 -3.93
CA CYS A 701 -11.12 13.16 -4.70
C CYS A 701 -12.46 13.89 -4.81
N ASN A 702 -12.43 15.13 -5.25
CA ASN A 702 -13.66 15.91 -5.43
C ASN A 702 -14.63 15.20 -6.39
N GLY A 703 -15.88 15.04 -5.98
CA GLY A 703 -16.93 14.37 -6.76
C GLY A 703 -16.92 12.84 -6.68
N LYS A 704 -16.01 12.21 -5.91
CA LYS A 704 -16.00 10.77 -5.67
C LYS A 704 -16.53 10.46 -4.27
N TYR A 705 -17.69 9.84 -4.20
CA TYR A 705 -18.40 9.54 -2.96
C TYR A 705 -18.53 8.05 -2.68
N ASP A 706 -18.34 7.21 -3.70
CA ASP A 706 -18.50 5.77 -3.65
C ASP A 706 -17.47 5.05 -4.55
N THR A 707 -17.45 3.74 -4.44
CA THR A 707 -16.69 2.83 -5.28
C THR A 707 -17.55 1.64 -5.65
N PHE A 708 -17.19 0.90 -6.68
CA PHE A 708 -17.90 -0.31 -7.10
C PHE A 708 -16.94 -1.44 -7.43
N ILE A 709 -17.20 -2.63 -6.91
CA ILE A 709 -16.44 -3.85 -7.22
C ILE A 709 -17.39 -4.91 -7.79
N LEU A 710 -16.97 -5.49 -8.92
CA LEU A 710 -17.60 -6.68 -9.49
C LEU A 710 -16.56 -7.81 -9.54
N ASP A 711 -16.86 -8.93 -8.91
CA ASP A 711 -15.94 -10.04 -8.73
C ASP A 711 -16.50 -11.33 -9.34
N PHE A 712 -15.71 -11.94 -10.24
CA PHE A 712 -16.07 -13.19 -10.92
C PHE A 712 -15.54 -14.45 -10.21
N ILE A 713 -14.67 -14.31 -9.21
CA ILE A 713 -13.89 -15.43 -8.66
C ILE A 713 -14.03 -15.57 -7.15
N ASN A 714 -14.04 -14.45 -6.42
CA ASN A 714 -14.03 -14.49 -4.96
C ASN A 714 -15.45 -14.41 -4.41
N THR A 715 -15.69 -15.09 -3.31
CA THR A 715 -16.97 -15.02 -2.59
C THR A 715 -16.92 -13.90 -1.55
N LYS A 716 -18.09 -13.54 -1.00
CA LYS A 716 -18.18 -12.61 0.13
C LYS A 716 -17.30 -13.05 1.30
N GLU A 717 -17.33 -14.34 1.62
CA GLU A 717 -16.57 -14.94 2.73
C GLU A 717 -15.06 -14.85 2.49
N ASP A 718 -14.59 -15.11 1.26
CA ASP A 718 -13.16 -14.94 0.90
C ASP A 718 -12.67 -13.51 1.16
N ILE A 719 -13.52 -12.51 0.91
CA ILE A 719 -13.17 -11.10 1.08
C ILE A 719 -13.22 -10.71 2.56
N ILE A 720 -14.21 -11.17 3.31
CA ILE A 720 -14.25 -10.99 4.77
C ILE A 720 -12.99 -11.58 5.41
N GLU A 721 -12.65 -12.83 5.11
CA GLU A 721 -11.45 -13.50 5.61
C GLU A 721 -10.17 -12.72 5.29
N ALA A 722 -10.10 -12.11 4.10
CA ALA A 722 -8.93 -11.36 3.66
C ALA A 722 -8.80 -9.98 4.33
N PHE A 723 -9.91 -9.28 4.60
CA PHE A 723 -9.91 -7.90 5.12
C PHE A 723 -9.99 -7.83 6.64
N GLN A 724 -10.73 -8.74 7.28
CA GLN A 724 -11.00 -8.72 8.71
C GLN A 724 -9.72 -8.60 9.57
N PRO A 725 -8.60 -9.31 9.29
CA PRO A 725 -7.38 -9.18 10.07
C PRO A 725 -6.76 -7.79 10.07
N PHE A 726 -7.08 -6.95 9.08
CA PHE A 726 -6.45 -5.64 8.87
C PHE A 726 -7.42 -4.46 9.05
N TYR A 727 -8.65 -4.74 9.43
CA TYR A 727 -9.69 -3.72 9.62
C TYR A 727 -9.39 -2.82 10.81
N GLN A 728 -8.93 -3.43 11.89
CA GLN A 728 -8.44 -2.78 13.12
C GLN A 728 -6.96 -3.08 13.35
N GLU A 729 -6.51 -3.04 14.60
CA GLU A 729 -5.18 -3.49 15.00
C GLU A 729 -4.95 -4.95 14.63
N THR A 730 -3.77 -5.24 14.10
CA THR A 730 -3.28 -6.61 13.89
C THR A 730 -2.14 -6.87 14.87
N TYR A 731 -2.22 -7.93 15.67
CA TYR A 731 -1.20 -8.29 16.65
C TYR A 731 -0.88 -9.81 16.60
N LEU A 732 0.25 -10.18 17.17
CA LEU A 732 0.68 -11.57 17.32
C LEU A 732 0.54 -11.99 18.79
N GLU A 733 -0.17 -13.08 19.05
CA GLU A 733 -0.51 -13.51 20.40
C GLU A 733 0.70 -14.08 21.17
N HIS A 734 1.55 -14.85 20.49
CA HIS A 734 2.72 -15.50 21.08
C HIS A 734 3.88 -15.59 20.10
N GLU A 735 5.11 -15.64 20.61
CA GLU A 735 6.31 -15.95 19.84
C GLU A 735 6.19 -17.28 19.08
N VAL A 736 6.91 -17.38 17.98
CA VAL A 736 7.05 -18.63 17.25
C VAL A 736 7.85 -19.61 18.10
N ASN A 737 7.31 -20.83 18.29
CA ASN A 737 8.01 -21.88 19.01
C ASN A 737 9.28 -22.30 18.24
N VAL A 738 10.44 -21.99 18.83
CA VAL A 738 11.75 -22.31 18.26
C VAL A 738 11.96 -23.82 18.14
N ASP A 739 11.35 -24.62 18.98
CA ASP A 739 11.50 -26.10 18.99
C ASP A 739 10.96 -26.76 17.70
N LEU A 740 10.11 -26.07 16.96
CA LEU A 740 9.59 -26.56 15.68
C LEU A 740 10.71 -26.83 14.66
N ILE A 741 11.84 -26.09 14.73
CA ILE A 741 12.95 -26.32 13.81
C ILE A 741 13.62 -27.64 14.04
N TYR A 742 13.78 -28.05 15.31
CA TYR A 742 14.36 -29.35 15.69
C TYR A 742 13.45 -30.52 15.32
N GLN A 743 12.13 -30.33 15.34
CA GLN A 743 11.17 -31.30 14.82
C GLN A 743 11.34 -31.52 13.32
N VAL A 744 11.50 -30.45 12.55
CA VAL A 744 11.75 -30.57 11.10
C VAL A 744 13.12 -31.18 10.81
N GLN A 745 14.15 -30.82 11.57
CA GLN A 745 15.48 -31.43 11.53
C GLN A 745 15.41 -32.95 11.76
N ASN A 746 14.72 -33.37 12.81
CA ASN A 746 14.53 -34.79 13.12
C ASN A 746 13.77 -35.51 11.99
N SER A 747 12.75 -34.90 11.42
CA SER A 747 12.06 -35.45 10.26
C SER A 747 12.99 -35.65 9.05
N LEU A 748 13.87 -34.69 8.77
CA LEU A 748 14.87 -34.79 7.69
C LEU A 748 15.89 -35.93 7.97
N ARG A 749 16.38 -36.02 9.17
CA ARG A 749 17.33 -37.07 9.58
C ARG A 749 16.71 -38.48 9.53
N GLY A 750 15.41 -38.58 9.73
CA GLY A 750 14.64 -39.81 9.59
C GLY A 750 14.68 -40.47 8.22
N PHE A 751 14.94 -39.71 7.14
CA PHE A 751 15.09 -40.23 5.78
C PHE A 751 16.45 -40.96 5.59
N ALA A 752 17.43 -40.79 6.49
CA ALA A 752 18.78 -41.39 6.41
C ALA A 752 19.48 -41.15 5.06
N ILE A 753 19.32 -39.97 4.49
CA ILE A 753 19.89 -39.55 3.19
C ILE A 753 21.29 -38.95 3.40
N TYR A 754 21.53 -38.27 4.52
CA TYR A 754 22.83 -37.69 4.90
C TYR A 754 23.18 -37.97 6.36
N SER A 755 24.41 -37.69 6.74
CA SER A 755 24.97 -37.94 8.06
C SER A 755 25.67 -36.70 8.64
N ASP A 756 25.88 -36.66 9.95
CA ASP A 756 26.60 -35.60 10.66
C ASP A 756 28.06 -35.44 10.16
N THR A 757 28.71 -36.58 9.81
CA THR A 757 30.06 -36.54 9.24
C THR A 757 30.11 -35.85 7.91
N GLU A 758 29.10 -35.98 7.06
CA GLU A 758 29.00 -35.32 5.78
C GLU A 758 28.68 -33.85 5.93
N ILE A 759 27.81 -33.47 6.89
CA ILE A 759 27.54 -32.07 7.23
C ILE A 759 28.84 -31.40 7.68
N SER A 760 29.59 -32.05 8.61
CA SER A 760 30.86 -31.51 9.13
C SER A 760 31.93 -31.37 8.04
N ALA A 761 32.07 -32.37 7.17
CA ALA A 761 33.01 -32.32 6.05
C ALA A 761 32.66 -31.20 5.07
N PHE A 762 31.38 -31.05 4.71
CA PHE A 762 30.90 -30.00 3.85
C PHE A 762 31.13 -28.60 4.45
N SER A 763 30.77 -28.43 5.72
CA SER A 763 30.92 -27.16 6.44
C SER A 763 32.37 -26.74 6.56
N LYS A 764 33.28 -27.66 6.79
CA LYS A 764 34.72 -27.40 6.82
C LYS A 764 35.21 -26.83 5.49
N GLU A 765 34.81 -27.42 4.36
CA GLU A 765 35.17 -26.91 3.03
C GLU A 765 34.53 -25.56 2.74
N TYR A 766 33.25 -25.39 3.10
CA TYR A 766 32.51 -24.16 2.90
C TYR A 766 33.13 -22.97 3.65
N PHE A 767 33.39 -23.13 4.96
CA PHE A 767 33.91 -22.04 5.79
C PHE A 767 35.38 -21.74 5.55
N GLN A 768 36.22 -22.71 5.19
CA GLN A 768 37.63 -22.47 4.87
C GLN A 768 37.80 -21.63 3.61
N THR A 769 36.91 -21.77 2.64
CA THR A 769 37.09 -21.17 1.31
C THR A 769 35.99 -20.17 0.91
N LYS A 770 34.96 -19.98 1.74
CA LYS A 770 33.72 -19.22 1.41
C LYS A 770 33.02 -19.66 0.12
N GLY A 771 33.27 -20.88 -0.35
CA GLY A 771 32.60 -21.43 -1.52
C GLY A 771 32.87 -20.69 -2.86
N GLN A 772 33.77 -19.72 -2.88
CA GLN A 772 34.00 -18.83 -4.03
C GLN A 772 35.11 -19.34 -4.97
N ASN A 773 35.80 -20.41 -4.63
CA ASN A 773 36.83 -21.00 -5.47
C ASN A 773 36.29 -22.24 -6.19
N GLU A 774 36.47 -22.35 -7.49
CA GLU A 774 36.07 -23.50 -8.32
C GLU A 774 36.53 -24.85 -7.73
N ARG A 775 37.75 -24.90 -7.17
CA ARG A 775 38.27 -26.12 -6.51
C ARG A 775 37.48 -26.48 -5.25
N ALA A 776 37.04 -25.50 -4.47
CA ALA A 776 36.22 -25.72 -3.28
C ALA A 776 34.81 -26.15 -3.66
N MET A 777 34.23 -25.54 -4.66
CA MET A 777 32.94 -25.96 -5.23
C MET A 777 33.02 -27.41 -5.73
N GLY A 778 34.11 -27.80 -6.38
CA GLY A 778 34.31 -29.19 -6.79
C GLY A 778 34.39 -30.18 -5.61
N ARG A 779 35.10 -29.84 -4.50
CA ARG A 779 35.14 -30.66 -3.30
C ARG A 779 33.77 -30.72 -2.58
N MET A 780 33.10 -29.61 -2.43
CA MET A 780 31.74 -29.58 -1.86
C MET A 780 30.76 -30.42 -2.69
N THR A 781 30.82 -30.32 -4.01
CA THR A 781 30.01 -31.14 -4.91
C THR A 781 30.34 -32.62 -4.81
N SER A 782 31.59 -32.99 -4.61
CA SER A 782 31.98 -34.38 -4.42
C SER A 782 31.44 -34.98 -3.10
N ILE A 783 31.30 -34.19 -2.04
CA ILE A 783 30.65 -34.60 -0.79
C ILE A 783 29.14 -34.78 -0.99
N LEU A 784 28.50 -33.86 -1.76
CA LEU A 784 27.05 -33.88 -1.98
C LEU A 784 26.59 -34.95 -2.99
N LYS A 785 27.44 -35.39 -3.89
CA LYS A 785 27.08 -36.36 -4.95
C LYS A 785 26.60 -37.70 -4.41
N PRO A 786 27.32 -38.39 -3.47
CA PRO A 786 26.84 -39.65 -2.89
C PRO A 786 25.47 -39.49 -2.17
N ILE A 787 25.21 -38.30 -1.63
CA ILE A 787 23.94 -37.97 -0.96
C ILE A 787 22.82 -37.85 -2.01
N ALA A 788 23.10 -37.23 -3.15
CA ALA A 788 22.14 -37.20 -4.27
C ALA A 788 21.85 -38.61 -4.82
N ASP A 789 22.84 -39.51 -4.81
CA ASP A 789 22.64 -40.89 -5.24
C ASP A 789 21.73 -41.65 -4.25
N ARG A 790 21.95 -41.47 -2.93
CA ARG A 790 21.02 -42.03 -1.88
C ARG A 790 19.60 -41.45 -2.00
N TYR A 791 19.49 -40.15 -2.29
CA TYR A 791 18.18 -39.52 -2.55
C TYR A 791 17.50 -40.16 -3.76
N ASN A 792 18.24 -40.39 -4.86
CA ASN A 792 17.69 -40.98 -6.08
C ASN A 792 17.27 -42.45 -5.90
N ALA A 793 17.89 -43.15 -4.94
CA ALA A 793 17.52 -44.54 -4.60
C ALA A 793 16.21 -44.64 -3.78
N LYS A 794 15.70 -43.52 -3.24
CA LYS A 794 14.44 -43.47 -2.50
C LYS A 794 13.23 -43.54 -3.45
N THR A 795 12.09 -43.94 -2.90
CA THR A 795 10.81 -43.91 -3.64
C THR A 795 10.41 -42.50 -4.06
N VAL A 796 9.56 -42.35 -5.06
CA VAL A 796 9.09 -41.03 -5.54
C VAL A 796 8.45 -40.22 -4.42
N ASP A 797 7.65 -40.88 -3.57
CA ASP A 797 6.98 -40.22 -2.45
C ASP A 797 7.97 -39.77 -1.36
N GLU A 798 8.95 -40.62 -0.99
CA GLU A 798 10.00 -40.25 -0.02
C GLU A 798 10.85 -39.06 -0.56
N ARG A 799 11.21 -39.06 -1.85
CA ARG A 799 11.93 -37.96 -2.49
C ARG A 799 11.13 -36.66 -2.46
N TYR A 800 9.83 -36.75 -2.72
CA TYR A 800 8.95 -35.58 -2.64
C TYR A 800 8.86 -35.05 -1.22
N GLN A 801 8.64 -35.91 -0.22
CA GLN A 801 8.56 -35.50 1.18
C GLN A 801 9.87 -34.91 1.69
N PHE A 802 11.00 -35.58 1.42
CA PHE A 802 12.31 -35.08 1.78
C PHE A 802 12.58 -33.69 1.16
N ARG A 803 12.27 -33.49 -0.12
CA ARG A 803 12.48 -32.22 -0.80
C ARG A 803 11.56 -31.12 -0.25
N ARG A 804 10.37 -31.45 0.20
CA ARG A 804 9.47 -30.55 0.90
C ARG A 804 10.05 -30.15 2.26
N ASP A 805 10.50 -31.13 3.02
CA ASP A 805 10.97 -30.92 4.39
C ASP A 805 12.31 -30.18 4.44
N ILE A 806 13.23 -30.41 3.50
CA ILE A 806 14.48 -29.65 3.39
C ILE A 806 14.22 -28.17 3.05
N ARG A 807 13.24 -27.87 2.17
CA ARG A 807 12.80 -26.49 1.89
C ARG A 807 12.19 -25.84 3.11
N LYS A 808 11.42 -26.61 3.86
CA LYS A 808 10.78 -26.15 5.10
C LYS A 808 11.85 -25.82 6.13
N PHE A 809 12.81 -26.70 6.35
CA PHE A 809 13.93 -26.50 7.26
C PHE A 809 14.71 -25.22 6.92
N VAL A 810 15.15 -25.09 5.67
CA VAL A 810 15.90 -23.90 5.20
C VAL A 810 15.11 -22.61 5.39
N LYS A 811 13.80 -22.63 5.09
CA LYS A 811 12.94 -21.46 5.25
C LYS A 811 12.72 -21.09 6.72
N TRP A 812 12.50 -22.08 7.57
CA TRP A 812 12.28 -21.89 9.01
C TRP A 812 13.54 -21.38 9.69
N TYR A 813 14.69 -22.00 9.45
CA TYR A 813 15.96 -21.53 10.00
C TYR A 813 16.23 -20.07 9.59
N SER A 814 16.09 -19.77 8.31
CA SER A 814 16.27 -18.38 7.80
C SER A 814 15.33 -17.39 8.46
N TYR A 815 14.19 -17.83 8.95
CA TYR A 815 13.24 -16.99 9.66
C TYR A 815 13.57 -16.86 11.15
N ILE A 816 13.65 -17.98 11.86
CA ILE A 816 13.88 -18.00 13.31
C ILE A 816 15.19 -17.30 13.66
N SER A 817 16.24 -17.52 12.88
CA SER A 817 17.55 -16.87 13.09
C SER A 817 17.54 -15.35 12.89
N GLN A 818 16.46 -14.75 12.37
CA GLN A 818 16.30 -13.29 12.27
C GLN A 818 15.57 -12.70 13.49
N VAL A 819 14.81 -13.51 14.18
CA VAL A 819 13.97 -13.12 15.32
C VAL A 819 14.72 -13.39 16.61
N VAL A 820 15.28 -14.59 16.75
CA VAL A 820 16.03 -15.05 17.91
C VAL A 820 17.48 -15.25 17.52
N ARG A 821 18.42 -14.86 18.38
CA ARG A 821 19.82 -15.20 18.21
C ARG A 821 20.01 -16.69 18.53
N MET A 822 20.11 -17.48 17.47
CA MET A 822 20.40 -18.92 17.59
C MET A 822 21.90 -19.13 17.45
N PHE A 823 22.54 -19.53 18.54
CA PHE A 823 23.97 -19.87 18.56
C PHE A 823 24.24 -21.37 18.49
N ASP A 824 23.32 -22.12 17.88
CA ASP A 824 23.50 -23.56 17.63
C ASP A 824 24.35 -23.77 16.36
N LYS A 825 25.64 -24.09 16.55
CA LYS A 825 26.61 -24.31 15.49
C LYS A 825 26.25 -25.48 14.58
N GLU A 826 25.77 -26.56 15.13
CA GLU A 826 25.42 -27.78 14.40
C GLU A 826 24.20 -27.52 13.51
N LEU A 827 23.18 -26.88 14.05
CA LEU A 827 21.99 -26.51 13.32
C LEU A 827 22.31 -25.53 12.19
N HIS A 828 23.22 -24.57 12.42
CA HIS A 828 23.66 -23.63 11.40
C HIS A 828 24.43 -24.30 10.26
N GLN A 829 25.32 -25.24 10.61
CA GLN A 829 26.05 -26.03 9.63
C GLN A 829 25.11 -26.87 8.76
N GLU A 830 24.13 -27.52 9.39
CA GLU A 830 23.10 -28.27 8.66
C GLU A 830 22.22 -27.39 7.78
N PHE A 831 21.88 -26.18 8.23
CA PHE A 831 21.17 -25.20 7.41
C PHE A 831 21.94 -24.83 6.13
N ILE A 832 23.24 -24.53 6.24
CA ILE A 832 24.07 -24.20 5.07
C ILE A 832 24.20 -25.42 4.16
N PHE A 833 24.47 -26.59 4.72
CA PHE A 833 24.52 -27.84 3.97
C PHE A 833 23.22 -28.09 3.18
N CYS A 834 22.07 -28.03 3.85
CA CYS A 834 20.76 -28.20 3.24
C CYS A 834 20.44 -27.16 2.14
N SER A 835 20.92 -25.93 2.31
CA SER A 835 20.75 -24.85 1.33
C SER A 835 21.51 -25.12 0.01
N TYR A 836 22.59 -25.85 0.06
CA TYR A 836 23.33 -26.30 -1.12
C TYR A 836 22.80 -27.62 -1.66
N LEU A 837 22.49 -28.58 -0.78
CA LEU A 837 21.95 -29.87 -1.18
C LEU A 837 20.66 -29.74 -2.00
N ILE A 838 19.73 -28.89 -1.57
CA ILE A 838 18.47 -28.70 -2.31
C ILE A 838 18.64 -28.23 -3.75
N LYS A 839 19.76 -27.54 -4.06
CA LYS A 839 20.06 -27.08 -5.42
C LYS A 839 20.59 -28.19 -6.31
N LEU A 840 21.25 -29.18 -5.71
CA LEU A 840 21.80 -30.32 -6.42
C LEU A 840 20.75 -31.43 -6.65
N LEU A 841 19.78 -31.56 -5.76
CA LEU A 841 18.77 -32.59 -5.88
C LEU A 841 17.89 -32.37 -7.13
N PRO A 842 17.73 -33.40 -8.01
CA PRO A 842 16.92 -33.27 -9.20
C PRO A 842 15.46 -32.97 -8.84
N ALA A 843 14.88 -32.03 -9.55
CA ALA A 843 13.43 -31.91 -9.56
C ALA A 843 12.88 -33.02 -10.44
N GLU A 844 11.90 -33.77 -9.93
CA GLU A 844 11.25 -34.78 -10.74
C GLU A 844 10.63 -34.12 -11.98
N LYS A 845 11.08 -34.51 -13.17
CA LYS A 845 10.41 -34.23 -14.42
C LYS A 845 9.20 -35.17 -14.49
N ILE A 846 8.05 -34.68 -14.10
CA ILE A 846 6.79 -35.34 -14.38
C ILE A 846 6.56 -35.12 -15.87
N GLU A 847 6.46 -36.21 -16.66
CA GLU A 847 6.07 -36.13 -18.06
C GLU A 847 4.75 -35.33 -18.16
N MET A 848 4.80 -34.26 -18.93
CA MET A 848 3.65 -33.39 -19.16
C MET A 848 2.75 -34.10 -20.15
N ILE A 849 1.75 -34.80 -19.65
CA ILE A 849 0.62 -35.24 -20.51
C ILE A 849 -0.12 -33.96 -20.90
N ASP A 850 -0.36 -33.78 -22.18
CA ASP A 850 -1.18 -32.69 -22.67
C ASP A 850 -2.64 -32.93 -22.25
N ILE A 851 -3.02 -32.35 -21.14
CA ILE A 851 -4.37 -32.43 -20.58
C ILE A 851 -5.28 -31.43 -21.29
N GLU A 852 -4.75 -30.32 -21.74
CA GLU A 852 -5.54 -29.19 -22.27
C GLU A 852 -6.22 -29.61 -23.60
N SER A 853 -5.54 -30.33 -24.48
CA SER A 853 -6.11 -30.85 -25.72
C SER A 853 -7.23 -31.91 -25.52
N LYS A 854 -7.31 -32.47 -24.31
CA LYS A 854 -8.29 -33.49 -23.94
C LYS A 854 -9.54 -32.93 -23.26
N LEU A 855 -9.61 -31.61 -23.06
CA LEU A 855 -10.72 -30.96 -22.35
C LEU A 855 -11.69 -30.31 -23.32
N LYS A 856 -12.99 -30.46 -23.02
CA LYS A 856 -14.09 -29.79 -23.72
C LYS A 856 -15.01 -29.12 -22.72
N LEU A 857 -15.31 -27.84 -22.95
CA LEU A 857 -16.30 -27.13 -22.15
C LEU A 857 -17.69 -27.48 -22.66
N GLU A 858 -18.53 -28.16 -21.86
CA GLU A 858 -19.89 -28.56 -22.23
C GLU A 858 -20.93 -27.55 -21.74
N TYR A 859 -20.69 -26.94 -20.61
CA TYR A 859 -21.60 -25.97 -20.01
C TYR A 859 -20.86 -24.82 -19.41
N TYR A 860 -21.44 -23.63 -19.51
CA TYR A 860 -20.92 -22.42 -18.87
C TYR A 860 -22.04 -21.42 -18.56
N LYS A 861 -22.08 -20.89 -17.34
CA LYS A 861 -22.98 -19.81 -16.92
C LYS A 861 -22.33 -18.93 -15.86
N LEU A 862 -22.55 -17.62 -15.98
CA LEU A 862 -22.29 -16.67 -14.91
C LEU A 862 -23.57 -16.40 -14.12
N GLN A 863 -23.52 -16.61 -12.82
CA GLN A 863 -24.64 -16.36 -11.92
C GLN A 863 -24.26 -15.31 -10.88
N LYS A 864 -25.04 -14.23 -10.81
CA LYS A 864 -24.91 -13.26 -9.72
C LYS A 864 -25.28 -13.92 -8.40
N THR A 865 -24.39 -13.85 -7.41
CA THR A 865 -24.56 -14.52 -6.12
C THR A 865 -24.74 -13.55 -4.97
N PHE A 866 -24.21 -12.35 -5.09
CA PHE A 866 -24.30 -11.33 -4.06
C PHE A 866 -24.23 -9.91 -4.67
N GLU A 867 -24.96 -8.99 -4.08
CA GLU A 867 -24.87 -7.55 -4.36
C GLU A 867 -25.20 -6.77 -3.10
N GLY A 868 -24.33 -5.89 -2.68
CA GLY A 868 -24.52 -5.04 -1.49
C GLY A 868 -23.23 -4.74 -0.76
N ALA A 869 -23.36 -4.25 0.47
CA ALA A 869 -22.25 -3.99 1.34
C ALA A 869 -21.72 -5.26 2.01
N ILE A 870 -20.40 -5.42 2.06
CA ILE A 870 -19.72 -6.41 2.89
C ILE A 870 -19.29 -5.71 4.18
N THR A 871 -19.94 -6.05 5.29
CA THR A 871 -19.66 -5.48 6.60
C THR A 871 -18.58 -6.30 7.31
N LEU A 872 -17.58 -5.63 7.82
CA LEU A 872 -16.54 -6.22 8.67
C LEU A 872 -16.91 -6.04 10.14
N GLU A 873 -16.49 -6.99 10.98
CA GLU A 873 -16.71 -6.91 12.41
C GLU A 873 -15.72 -5.95 13.07
N GLU A 874 -16.16 -5.25 14.11
CA GLU A 874 -15.28 -4.46 14.97
C GLU A 874 -14.45 -5.37 15.89
N LYS A 875 -13.48 -6.06 15.27
CA LYS A 875 -12.61 -7.03 15.94
C LYS A 875 -11.18 -6.87 15.50
N LYS A 876 -10.26 -6.89 16.47
CA LYS A 876 -8.82 -6.91 16.20
C LYS A 876 -8.43 -8.19 15.46
N GLY A 877 -7.51 -8.08 14.53
CA GLY A 877 -6.91 -9.22 13.88
C GLY A 877 -5.82 -9.83 14.77
N SER A 878 -5.86 -11.14 15.02
CA SER A 878 -4.80 -11.83 15.74
C SER A 878 -4.20 -12.95 14.90
N TYR A 879 -2.91 -13.17 15.08
CA TYR A 879 -2.21 -14.35 14.61
C TYR A 879 -1.83 -15.20 15.82
N ALA A 880 -2.30 -16.44 15.84
CA ALA A 880 -1.75 -17.44 16.78
C ALA A 880 -0.33 -17.79 16.36
N GLY A 881 0.62 -17.70 17.27
CA GLY A 881 2.01 -18.01 16.97
C GLY A 881 2.16 -19.46 16.48
N GLY A 882 2.87 -19.64 15.39
CA GLY A 882 3.64 -20.81 15.03
C GLY A 882 3.02 -22.18 14.78
N ASP A 883 1.73 -22.41 14.93
CA ASP A 883 1.13 -23.75 14.80
C ASP A 883 0.68 -24.14 13.38
N THR A 884 0.71 -23.26 12.43
CA THR A 884 0.32 -23.56 11.05
C THR A 884 1.49 -24.04 10.20
N ILE A 885 1.86 -25.28 10.40
CA ILE A 885 2.69 -26.03 9.44
C ILE A 885 1.79 -26.42 8.27
N GLY A 886 1.90 -25.63 7.21
CA GLY A 886 1.06 -25.70 6.01
C GLY A 886 0.79 -27.08 5.44
N GLY A 887 -0.41 -27.15 4.94
CA GLY A 887 -1.21 -28.26 4.44
C GLY A 887 -0.54 -29.40 3.69
N LYS A 888 -1.11 -30.54 3.90
CA LYS A 888 -0.89 -31.79 3.17
C LYS A 888 -1.21 -31.61 1.68
N GLY A 889 -0.19 -31.40 0.85
CA GLY A 889 -0.34 -31.59 -0.60
C GLY A 889 -0.04 -33.03 -0.93
N GLU A 890 -1.03 -33.88 -1.02
CA GLU A 890 -0.87 -35.25 -1.55
C GLU A 890 -0.68 -35.17 -3.07
N ASN A 891 0.45 -35.67 -3.56
CA ASN A 891 0.71 -35.91 -4.98
C ASN A 891 0.15 -37.27 -5.43
N LYS A 892 -1.09 -37.56 -5.09
CA LYS A 892 -1.73 -38.81 -5.52
C LYS A 892 -2.06 -38.70 -7.02
N LYS A 893 -1.56 -39.64 -7.82
CA LYS A 893 -2.00 -39.79 -9.21
C LYS A 893 -3.44 -40.25 -9.19
N THR A 894 -4.30 -39.63 -9.95
CA THR A 894 -5.73 -39.90 -10.02
C THR A 894 -6.13 -39.88 -11.48
N PRO A 895 -7.06 -40.78 -11.91
CA PRO A 895 -7.60 -40.76 -13.28
C PRO A 895 -8.19 -39.38 -13.61
N LEU A 896 -7.97 -38.89 -14.83
CA LEU A 896 -8.40 -37.56 -15.29
C LEU A 896 -9.92 -37.37 -15.12
N ASP A 897 -10.71 -38.40 -15.43
CA ASP A 897 -12.17 -38.33 -15.32
C ASP A 897 -12.64 -38.13 -13.86
N GLU A 898 -11.98 -38.74 -12.87
CA GLU A 898 -12.30 -38.56 -11.47
C GLU A 898 -11.97 -37.13 -11.00
N ILE A 899 -10.92 -36.52 -11.55
CA ILE A 899 -10.56 -35.12 -11.28
C ILE A 899 -11.58 -34.18 -11.91
N ILE A 900 -11.97 -34.45 -13.15
CA ILE A 900 -13.01 -33.70 -13.87
C ILE A 900 -14.32 -33.76 -13.10
N GLU A 901 -14.73 -34.96 -12.66
CA GLU A 901 -15.94 -35.12 -11.86
C GLU A 901 -15.93 -34.32 -10.56
N LYS A 902 -14.85 -34.39 -9.79
CA LYS A 902 -14.69 -33.57 -8.57
C LYS A 902 -14.71 -32.07 -8.84
N ILE A 903 -14.18 -31.63 -9.97
CA ILE A 903 -14.23 -30.20 -10.35
C ILE A 903 -15.66 -29.85 -10.79
N ASN A 904 -16.30 -30.65 -11.62
CA ASN A 904 -17.68 -30.42 -12.03
C ASN A 904 -18.62 -30.37 -10.83
N GLU A 905 -18.48 -31.24 -9.83
CA GLU A 905 -19.25 -31.21 -8.59
C GLU A 905 -19.07 -29.89 -7.81
N LYS A 906 -17.87 -29.39 -7.74
CA LYS A 906 -17.59 -28.13 -7.04
C LYS A 906 -18.19 -26.90 -7.72
N TYR A 907 -18.32 -26.94 -9.04
CA TYR A 907 -18.81 -25.85 -9.87
C TYR A 907 -20.22 -26.13 -10.44
N LYS A 908 -20.87 -27.23 -10.02
CA LYS A 908 -22.30 -27.49 -10.30
C LYS A 908 -23.10 -26.27 -9.80
N GLY A 909 -23.86 -25.68 -10.69
CA GLY A 909 -24.83 -24.65 -10.37
C GLY A 909 -26.08 -25.24 -9.70
N LEU A 910 -27.22 -24.60 -9.90
CA LEU A 910 -28.54 -24.98 -9.36
C LEU A 910 -29.11 -26.36 -9.85
N PHE A 911 -28.30 -27.19 -10.51
CA PHE A 911 -28.78 -28.43 -11.15
C PHE A 911 -28.27 -29.65 -10.38
N GLY A 912 -29.22 -30.46 -9.90
CA GLY A 912 -28.97 -31.77 -9.31
C GLY A 912 -28.88 -32.87 -10.37
N ASP A 913 -28.55 -34.10 -9.96
CA ASP A 913 -28.51 -35.27 -10.88
C ASP A 913 -29.84 -35.55 -11.61
N ALA A 914 -30.97 -35.21 -10.98
CA ALA A 914 -32.30 -35.28 -11.61
C ALA A 914 -32.43 -34.30 -12.79
N ASP A 915 -31.83 -33.11 -12.68
CA ASP A 915 -31.83 -32.13 -13.75
C ASP A 915 -30.96 -32.57 -14.95
N ARG A 916 -29.90 -33.30 -14.69
CA ARG A 916 -28.99 -33.86 -15.70
C ARG A 916 -29.68 -34.85 -16.59
N VAL A 917 -30.40 -35.79 -15.99
CA VAL A 917 -31.23 -36.78 -16.75
C VAL A 917 -32.28 -36.05 -17.58
N LEU A 918 -32.85 -34.99 -17.03
CA LEU A 918 -33.83 -34.14 -17.70
C LEU A 918 -33.23 -33.41 -18.93
N ILE A 919 -32.06 -32.77 -18.76
CA ILE A 919 -31.38 -32.05 -19.85
C ILE A 919 -31.00 -32.99 -20.98
N VAL A 920 -30.44 -34.18 -20.68
CA VAL A 920 -30.09 -35.19 -21.67
C VAL A 920 -31.32 -35.68 -22.39
N SER A 921 -32.43 -35.95 -21.66
CA SER A 921 -33.70 -36.38 -22.27
C SER A 921 -34.29 -35.33 -23.21
N LEU A 922 -34.27 -34.05 -22.78
CA LEU A 922 -34.71 -32.94 -23.63
C LEU A 922 -33.83 -32.76 -24.87
N GLN A 923 -32.52 -32.86 -24.68
CA GLN A 923 -31.53 -32.78 -25.74
C GLN A 923 -31.76 -33.86 -26.81
N ASP A 924 -31.91 -35.11 -26.39
CA ASP A 924 -32.18 -36.23 -27.30
C ASP A 924 -33.49 -36.07 -28.09
N LYS A 925 -34.54 -35.58 -27.46
CA LYS A 925 -35.83 -35.31 -28.11
C LYS A 925 -35.71 -34.12 -29.09
N LEU A 926 -35.05 -33.07 -28.73
CA LEU A 926 -34.81 -31.92 -29.59
C LEU A 926 -33.97 -32.30 -30.82
N MET A 927 -32.92 -33.11 -30.65
CA MET A 927 -32.06 -33.59 -31.73
C MET A 927 -32.79 -34.51 -32.71
N LYS A 928 -33.85 -35.18 -32.26
CA LYS A 928 -34.72 -36.02 -33.12
C LYS A 928 -35.84 -35.24 -33.78
N ASN A 929 -36.05 -33.98 -33.41
CA ASN A 929 -37.14 -33.16 -33.94
C ASN A 929 -36.88 -32.75 -35.41
N ASP A 930 -37.70 -33.22 -36.34
CA ASP A 930 -37.53 -32.99 -37.77
C ASP A 930 -37.86 -31.54 -38.20
N GLU A 931 -38.66 -30.83 -37.42
CA GLU A 931 -38.97 -29.43 -37.63
C GLU A 931 -37.74 -28.57 -37.33
N LEU A 932 -37.06 -28.83 -36.20
CA LEU A 932 -35.80 -28.18 -35.85
C LEU A 932 -34.71 -28.43 -36.89
N LYS A 933 -34.57 -29.67 -37.41
CA LYS A 933 -33.58 -29.97 -38.44
C LYS A 933 -33.77 -29.14 -39.72
N LYS A 934 -35.00 -28.85 -40.08
CA LYS A 934 -35.32 -28.01 -41.26
C LYS A 934 -35.02 -26.55 -40.96
N ILE A 935 -35.41 -26.05 -39.81
CA ILE A 935 -35.21 -24.65 -39.38
C ILE A 935 -33.72 -24.33 -39.27
N VAL A 936 -32.91 -25.18 -38.62
CA VAL A 936 -31.46 -24.95 -38.42
C VAL A 936 -30.72 -24.85 -39.77
N LYS A 937 -31.13 -25.61 -40.78
CA LYS A 937 -30.51 -25.59 -42.13
C LYS A 937 -30.83 -24.32 -42.92
N THR A 938 -31.91 -23.63 -42.62
CA THR A 938 -32.44 -22.54 -43.43
C THR A 938 -32.42 -21.18 -42.75
N THR A 939 -32.10 -21.10 -41.43
CA THR A 939 -32.18 -19.86 -40.65
C THR A 939 -30.82 -19.49 -39.99
N GLU A 940 -30.62 -18.20 -39.84
CA GLU A 940 -29.48 -17.64 -39.08
C GLU A 940 -29.69 -17.80 -37.55
N PRO A 941 -28.60 -17.79 -36.73
CA PRO A 941 -28.69 -18.00 -35.29
C PRO A 941 -29.68 -17.09 -34.58
N LYS A 942 -29.79 -15.84 -35.01
CA LYS A 942 -30.67 -14.84 -34.38
C LYS A 942 -32.16 -15.19 -34.58
N ILE A 943 -32.54 -15.59 -35.79
CA ILE A 943 -33.91 -16.00 -36.11
C ILE A 943 -34.24 -17.35 -35.46
N PHE A 944 -33.26 -18.24 -35.38
CA PHE A 944 -33.40 -19.51 -34.66
C PHE A 944 -33.72 -19.30 -33.17
N ASN A 945 -33.02 -18.39 -32.51
CA ASN A 945 -33.23 -18.09 -31.08
C ASN A 945 -34.62 -17.48 -30.79
N ASP A 946 -35.25 -16.85 -31.77
CA ASP A 946 -36.62 -16.34 -31.64
C ASP A 946 -37.69 -17.45 -31.81
N ILE A 947 -37.37 -18.48 -32.57
CA ILE A 947 -38.29 -19.60 -32.88
C ILE A 947 -38.15 -20.74 -31.88
N PHE A 948 -36.93 -21.01 -31.44
CA PHE A 948 -36.57 -22.14 -30.55
C PHE A 948 -37.39 -22.22 -29.26
N PRO A 949 -37.70 -21.10 -28.55
CA PRO A 949 -38.49 -21.14 -27.32
C PRO A 949 -39.87 -21.82 -27.48
N LYS A 950 -40.53 -21.65 -28.62
CA LYS A 950 -41.82 -22.27 -28.87
C LYS A 950 -41.68 -23.78 -29.03
N ILE A 951 -40.68 -24.23 -29.76
CA ILE A 951 -40.45 -25.68 -30.00
C ILE A 951 -39.97 -26.35 -28.72
N PHE A 952 -39.07 -25.66 -27.98
CA PHE A 952 -38.61 -26.14 -26.68
C PHE A 952 -39.79 -26.31 -25.70
N ASN A 953 -40.68 -25.33 -25.63
CA ASN A 953 -41.83 -25.37 -24.73
C ASN A 953 -42.76 -26.57 -25.06
N ASN A 954 -43.00 -26.83 -26.36
CA ASN A 954 -43.80 -27.98 -26.78
C ASN A 954 -43.12 -29.29 -26.37
N VAL A 955 -41.83 -29.47 -26.64
CA VAL A 955 -41.08 -30.68 -26.29
C VAL A 955 -40.98 -30.85 -24.76
N ALA A 956 -40.85 -29.77 -24.02
CA ALA A 956 -40.83 -29.81 -22.55
C ALA A 956 -42.20 -30.20 -21.97
N GLN A 957 -43.29 -29.65 -22.50
CA GLN A 957 -44.65 -30.01 -22.09
C GLN A 957 -45.00 -31.47 -22.42
N GLU A 958 -44.66 -31.96 -23.62
CA GLU A 958 -44.81 -33.38 -23.97
C GLU A 958 -44.03 -34.30 -23.05
N SER A 959 -42.83 -33.84 -22.61
CA SER A 959 -41.98 -34.59 -21.70
C SER A 959 -42.54 -34.61 -20.28
N TYR A 960 -43.20 -33.51 -19.84
CA TYR A 960 -43.91 -33.43 -18.55
C TYR A 960 -45.00 -34.48 -18.42
N MET A 961 -45.73 -34.73 -19.49
CA MET A 961 -46.75 -35.77 -19.51
C MET A 961 -46.21 -37.18 -19.31
N GLN A 962 -44.91 -37.41 -19.54
CA GLN A 962 -44.25 -38.72 -19.41
C GLN A 962 -43.51 -38.92 -18.06
N SER A 963 -43.12 -37.87 -17.36
CA SER A 963 -42.40 -37.95 -16.11
C SER A 963 -42.61 -36.70 -15.24
N GLN A 964 -43.73 -36.68 -14.49
CA GLN A 964 -44.22 -35.49 -13.77
C GLN A 964 -43.25 -34.92 -12.75
N GLU A 965 -42.60 -35.73 -11.90
CA GLU A 965 -41.77 -35.24 -10.79
C GLU A 965 -40.52 -34.47 -11.25
N ALA A 966 -39.83 -34.93 -12.26
CA ALA A 966 -38.60 -34.25 -12.73
C ALA A 966 -38.90 -32.92 -13.42
N TYR A 967 -40.04 -32.79 -14.08
CA TYR A 967 -40.40 -31.57 -14.80
C TYR A 967 -41.13 -30.55 -13.96
N ILE A 968 -41.71 -30.92 -12.80
CA ILE A 968 -42.32 -29.96 -11.85
C ILE A 968 -41.26 -28.94 -11.40
N SER A 969 -40.06 -29.35 -11.04
CA SER A 969 -38.98 -28.44 -10.61
C SER A 969 -38.51 -27.50 -11.73
N LEU A 970 -38.61 -27.94 -13.00
CA LEU A 970 -38.28 -27.14 -14.16
C LEU A 970 -39.30 -26.01 -14.39
N PHE A 971 -40.59 -26.33 -14.32
CA PHE A 971 -41.65 -25.35 -14.57
C PHE A 971 -41.94 -24.43 -13.37
N GLN A 972 -41.51 -24.80 -12.16
CA GLN A 972 -41.64 -23.97 -10.96
C GLN A 972 -40.55 -22.91 -10.84
N ASP A 973 -39.40 -23.13 -11.46
CA ASP A 973 -38.27 -22.15 -11.44
C ASP A 973 -38.05 -21.59 -12.85
N ILE A 974 -38.59 -20.38 -13.08
CA ILE A 974 -38.54 -19.71 -14.38
C ILE A 974 -37.10 -19.43 -14.82
N THR A 975 -36.17 -19.23 -13.84
CA THR A 975 -34.76 -19.01 -14.10
C THR A 975 -34.10 -20.28 -14.60
N LYS A 976 -34.43 -21.40 -13.99
CA LYS A 976 -33.98 -22.74 -14.35
C LYS A 976 -34.48 -23.13 -15.72
N TYR A 977 -35.75 -22.88 -15.98
CA TYR A 977 -36.40 -23.14 -17.29
C TYR A 977 -35.73 -22.37 -18.42
N ASN A 978 -35.59 -21.04 -18.27
CA ASN A 978 -34.99 -20.20 -19.29
C ASN A 978 -33.51 -20.54 -19.55
N THR A 979 -32.81 -20.98 -18.53
CA THR A 979 -31.39 -21.35 -18.63
C THR A 979 -31.21 -22.64 -19.44
N ILE A 980 -32.02 -23.68 -19.13
CA ILE A 980 -31.97 -24.96 -19.89
C ILE A 980 -32.36 -24.71 -21.35
N MET A 981 -33.40 -23.92 -21.57
CA MET A 981 -33.84 -23.58 -22.92
C MET A 981 -32.72 -22.91 -23.74
N GLN A 982 -32.02 -21.95 -23.17
CA GLN A 982 -30.99 -21.21 -23.88
C GLN A 982 -29.73 -22.03 -24.15
N VAL A 983 -29.31 -22.87 -23.20
CA VAL A 983 -28.19 -23.81 -23.38
C VAL A 983 -28.51 -24.85 -24.49
N LEU A 984 -29.73 -25.39 -24.49
CA LEU A 984 -30.11 -26.34 -25.48
C LEU A 984 -30.32 -25.70 -26.87
N ALA A 985 -30.72 -24.43 -26.97
CA ALA A 985 -30.77 -23.69 -28.22
C ALA A 985 -29.41 -23.64 -28.91
N ASP A 986 -28.40 -23.17 -28.20
CA ASP A 986 -27.05 -23.07 -28.74
C ASP A 986 -26.45 -24.43 -29.11
N TYR A 987 -26.65 -25.43 -28.27
CA TYR A 987 -26.18 -26.79 -28.52
C TYR A 987 -26.84 -27.41 -29.76
N VAL A 988 -28.18 -27.41 -29.83
CA VAL A 988 -28.94 -27.99 -30.92
C VAL A 988 -28.62 -27.33 -32.26
N TYR A 989 -28.50 -25.99 -32.25
CA TYR A 989 -28.12 -25.26 -33.47
C TYR A 989 -26.72 -25.65 -33.96
N ALA A 990 -25.74 -25.71 -33.04
CA ALA A 990 -24.36 -26.07 -33.39
C ALA A 990 -24.21 -27.52 -33.90
N GLN A 991 -24.95 -28.47 -33.29
CA GLN A 991 -24.84 -29.88 -33.67
C GLN A 991 -25.61 -30.21 -34.91
N MET A 992 -26.79 -29.61 -35.16
CA MET A 992 -27.60 -29.90 -36.37
C MET A 992 -27.08 -29.20 -37.62
N ARG A 993 -26.17 -28.20 -37.49
CA ARG A 993 -25.56 -27.49 -38.62
C ARG A 993 -24.23 -28.11 -39.05
N LYS A 994 -23.61 -28.94 -38.20
CA LYS A 994 -22.52 -29.84 -38.59
C LYS A 994 -23.03 -30.92 -39.52
#